data_24f2b5b26b01c287bf29518d51f86d7d
#
_entry.id   24f2b5b26b01c287bf29518d51f86d7d
#
_cell.length_a   1.000
_cell.length_b   1.000
_cell.length_c   1.000
_cell.angle_alpha   90.00
_cell.angle_beta   90.00
_cell.angle_gamma   90.00
#
_symmetry.space_group_name_H-M   'P 1'
#
loop_
_entity.id
_entity.type
_entity.pdbx_description
1 polymer ?
#
loop_
_entity_poly.entity_id
_entity_poly.type
_entity_poly.pdbx_seq_one_letter_code
_entity_poly.pdbx_strand_id
1 'polypeptide(L)'
;MSRKFAFVLLLIALLSGVGSVQAAPRAGQTYYVSSSTGNDGNNGLSEGAPFATVSKVNGLNLQPGDSVLFKCGDVWRADPLIIRRSGVAGSPITFGTYPAGCADKPVLSGAQPITGWTLSGGAVYVANLATGANAGKFAHGVNQLFRGDARLPMGRWPNLDAGDAGYATIDAQPGAAQFRDGALPAVDWRGAVAHIRGMRWYILNRAVTGVSGTTLTLGANLDCWGGNCTGWGYFLNNHRATLDREGEWYYDAAARQVYLYTTGGAPADGEVEGSVVLEDDDRSWGGITLGKDLEEPGIAYVVVENLDVRRWFRHGIATPTNHAHYENHHVTLQNNTISDVDGMGINLMSWVWDAEDGRPDGWRGGYTMTVDGNIIDTANRMGINLCSRNSTISDNVIRNVGLIANLGAAGMGCDFDDGGGQCTEDGDGIRIKVDEAADSANNNTIARNRLERIAHNGIDVFGYANVFEQNVIHEACYAKGDCGGVRTYGRLNFGATPVYQLAFRSNIVVDTPGNTDGCHDDYKALFGFGLYIDNYSRDVLLEGNTVIDSTAAGILYQHSTGTARNNVLYNNSAGTLGASQVALAESDTRVNLQGNVLFALKSTARTLSGARANLTASDYNDFFHPYVAKHISVNGSKTLAEWRSYSGLDAHSHETWYTQAAGEPPRSRIFYNDTAVGQTIDLGYTSYFDLRQNVVVGSLYLSPFTSQVLIASADVPDLVLTMALDGPGTVISNMPLTYTLTLANQGTYTATAVVLTHTVPVLLVDPMWDAGGALASAVARLGSSFVWDVPDLPPDAVGTITMTTAYASSLLLDQPIALRATVYTPVTEANLANNTAWLALGEWRKVFLPLVMRHY
;
A
#
# COMPACT_ATOMS: atom_id res chain seq x y z
N MET A 1 -76.61 -3.41 36.64
CA MET A 1 -75.38 -4.22 36.23
C MET A 1 -74.26 -3.31 35.70
N SER A 2 -73.83 -2.26 36.38
CA SER A 2 -72.76 -1.38 35.81
C SER A 2 -71.77 -0.81 36.84
N ARG A 3 -71.67 -1.36 38.00
CA ARG A 3 -70.70 -0.88 39.05
C ARG A 3 -69.67 -1.96 39.48
N LYS A 4 -69.73 -3.17 38.99
CA LYS A 4 -68.77 -4.24 39.35
C LYS A 4 -67.67 -4.47 38.25
N PHE A 5 -67.79 -3.90 37.06
CA PHE A 5 -66.81 -3.98 36.00
C PHE A 5 -65.70 -2.93 36.09
N ALA A 6 -65.93 -1.80 36.76
CA ALA A 6 -64.96 -0.70 36.88
C ALA A 6 -63.85 -0.98 37.92
N PHE A 7 -64.04 -1.90 38.85
CA PHE A 7 -63.02 -2.21 39.90
C PHE A 7 -62.04 -3.27 39.51
N VAL A 8 -62.38 -4.13 38.52
CA VAL A 8 -61.51 -5.16 38.03
C VAL A 8 -60.56 -4.58 37.00
N LEU A 9 -60.96 -3.57 36.23
CA LEU A 9 -60.08 -2.87 35.28
C LEU A 9 -59.04 -1.95 35.93
N LEU A 10 -59.33 -1.43 37.14
CA LEU A 10 -58.40 -0.61 37.91
C LEU A 10 -57.33 -1.44 38.62
N LEU A 11 -57.61 -2.71 38.98
CA LEU A 11 -56.60 -3.60 39.58
C LEU A 11 -55.63 -4.23 38.57
N ILE A 12 -56.05 -4.37 37.32
CA ILE A 12 -55.17 -4.87 36.22
C ILE A 12 -54.24 -3.75 35.72
N ALA A 13 -54.63 -2.48 35.80
CA ALA A 13 -53.78 -1.34 35.44
C ALA A 13 -52.72 -1.01 36.51
N LEU A 14 -52.83 -1.51 37.73
CA LEU A 14 -51.84 -1.35 38.80
C LEU A 14 -50.79 -2.49 38.87
N LEU A 15 -50.97 -3.58 38.12
CA LEU A 15 -50.02 -4.71 38.05
C LEU A 15 -49.15 -4.72 36.79
N SER A 16 -49.38 -3.81 35.85
CA SER A 16 -48.55 -3.66 34.63
C SER A 16 -47.46 -2.59 34.73
N GLY A 17 -47.21 -2.08 35.91
CA GLY A 17 -46.16 -1.08 36.22
C GLY A 17 -44.95 -1.64 36.94
N VAL A 18 -44.61 -2.92 36.74
CA VAL A 18 -43.24 -3.39 37.04
C VAL A 18 -42.37 -2.98 35.86
N GLY A 19 -41.99 -1.70 35.85
CA GLY A 19 -40.87 -1.27 35.07
C GLY A 19 -39.71 -2.19 35.43
N SER A 20 -39.14 -2.88 34.46
CA SER A 20 -37.85 -3.53 34.62
C SER A 20 -36.89 -2.47 35.16
N VAL A 21 -36.54 -2.58 36.43
CA VAL A 21 -35.42 -1.82 36.98
C VAL A 21 -34.21 -2.33 36.22
N GLN A 22 -33.87 -1.63 35.15
CA GLN A 22 -32.63 -1.85 34.46
C GLN A 22 -31.56 -1.54 35.52
N ALA A 23 -30.89 -2.56 35.99
CA ALA A 23 -29.79 -2.41 36.94
C ALA A 23 -28.88 -1.31 36.39
N ALA A 24 -28.51 -0.35 37.21
CA ALA A 24 -27.53 0.67 36.81
C ALA A 24 -26.30 -0.05 36.21
N PRO A 25 -25.76 0.39 35.08
CA PRO A 25 -24.60 -0.22 34.48
C PRO A 25 -23.52 -0.33 35.56
N ARG A 26 -22.97 -1.52 35.74
CA ARG A 26 -21.79 -1.71 36.59
C ARG A 26 -20.71 -0.77 36.09
N ALA A 27 -20.03 -0.06 36.96
CA ALA A 27 -18.82 0.68 36.58
C ALA A 27 -17.82 -0.33 35.99
N GLY A 28 -17.31 -0.05 34.79
CA GLY A 28 -16.34 -0.89 34.13
C GLY A 28 -15.07 -1.05 34.97
N GLN A 29 -14.47 -2.20 34.92
CA GLN A 29 -13.22 -2.53 35.62
C GLN A 29 -12.05 -2.36 34.70
N THR A 30 -10.92 -1.78 35.18
CA THR A 30 -9.68 -1.67 34.41
C THR A 30 -8.69 -2.72 34.86
N TYR A 31 -8.19 -3.49 33.91
CA TYR A 31 -7.14 -4.47 34.11
C TYR A 31 -5.84 -3.97 33.47
N TYR A 32 -4.72 -4.14 34.17
CA TYR A 32 -3.40 -3.75 33.74
C TYR A 32 -2.54 -4.96 33.42
N VAL A 33 -1.78 -4.87 32.31
CA VAL A 33 -0.93 -5.97 31.83
C VAL A 33 0.47 -5.43 31.55
N SER A 34 1.51 -6.09 32.06
CA SER A 34 2.91 -5.73 31.86
C SER A 34 3.77 -6.98 31.75
N SER A 35 4.46 -7.16 30.63
CA SER A 35 5.42 -8.26 30.47
C SER A 35 6.69 -8.06 31.28
N SER A 36 7.06 -6.81 31.58
CA SER A 36 8.28 -6.46 32.32
C SER A 36 8.15 -6.49 33.83
N THR A 37 6.94 -6.19 34.38
CA THR A 37 6.74 -6.05 35.82
C THR A 37 5.53 -6.82 36.36
N GLY A 38 4.78 -7.47 35.48
CA GLY A 38 3.56 -8.20 35.80
C GLY A 38 3.79 -9.58 36.40
N ASN A 39 2.73 -10.11 36.98
CA ASN A 39 2.64 -11.49 37.48
C ASN A 39 1.19 -11.98 37.36
N ASP A 40 0.96 -13.12 36.73
CA ASP A 40 -0.38 -13.68 36.53
C ASP A 40 -1.08 -14.14 37.82
N GLY A 41 -0.35 -14.18 38.92
CA GLY A 41 -0.90 -14.33 40.26
C GLY A 41 -1.51 -13.06 40.87
N ASN A 42 -1.26 -11.89 40.27
CA ASN A 42 -1.84 -10.63 40.67
C ASN A 42 -3.35 -10.56 40.34
N ASN A 43 -4.04 -9.55 40.84
CA ASN A 43 -5.44 -9.29 40.48
C ASN A 43 -5.60 -8.43 39.24
N GLY A 44 -4.53 -7.82 38.73
CA GLY A 44 -4.52 -6.97 37.54
C GLY A 44 -5.23 -5.61 37.68
N LEU A 45 -5.67 -5.21 38.87
CA LEU A 45 -6.56 -4.07 39.09
C LEU A 45 -5.83 -2.74 39.36
N SER A 46 -4.51 -2.74 39.29
CA SER A 46 -3.70 -1.53 39.42
C SER A 46 -2.40 -1.65 38.63
N GLU A 47 -1.81 -0.53 38.30
CA GLU A 47 -0.50 -0.47 37.62
C GLU A 47 0.63 -1.09 38.47
N GLY A 48 0.49 -1.11 39.78
CA GLY A 48 1.45 -1.72 40.72
C GLY A 48 1.30 -3.25 40.89
N ALA A 49 0.22 -3.84 40.36
CA ALA A 49 -0.05 -5.29 40.43
C ALA A 49 -0.65 -5.81 39.10
N PRO A 50 0.04 -5.60 37.96
CA PRO A 50 -0.48 -5.99 36.67
C PRO A 50 -0.38 -7.51 36.43
N PHE A 51 -1.13 -8.04 35.47
CA PHE A 51 -0.91 -9.36 34.90
C PHE A 51 0.37 -9.38 34.05
N ALA A 52 0.95 -10.55 33.78
CA ALA A 52 2.15 -10.68 32.98
C ALA A 52 1.86 -11.01 31.51
N THR A 53 0.90 -11.90 31.22
CA THR A 53 0.76 -12.53 29.92
C THR A 53 -0.55 -12.17 29.21
N VAL A 54 -0.55 -12.23 27.87
CA VAL A 54 -1.77 -12.13 27.05
C VAL A 54 -2.68 -13.35 27.30
N SER A 55 -2.09 -14.53 27.49
CA SER A 55 -2.83 -15.74 27.85
C SER A 55 -3.67 -15.56 29.11
N LYS A 56 -3.18 -14.81 30.11
CA LYS A 56 -3.98 -14.46 31.28
C LYS A 56 -5.18 -13.57 30.93
N VAL A 57 -4.95 -12.60 30.05
CA VAL A 57 -6.02 -11.71 29.53
C VAL A 57 -7.07 -12.52 28.79
N ASN A 58 -6.67 -13.45 27.92
CA ASN A 58 -7.56 -14.32 27.14
C ASN A 58 -8.50 -15.17 28.04
N GLY A 59 -8.10 -15.42 29.28
CA GLY A 59 -8.92 -16.14 30.29
C GLY A 59 -9.87 -15.26 31.11
N LEU A 60 -9.88 -13.95 30.92
CA LEU A 60 -10.75 -13.04 31.70
C LEU A 60 -12.20 -13.13 31.24
N ASN A 61 -13.11 -13.09 32.20
CA ASN A 61 -14.55 -12.96 31.93
C ASN A 61 -14.95 -11.47 31.92
N LEU A 62 -14.44 -10.75 30.90
CA LEU A 62 -14.70 -9.33 30.74
C LEU A 62 -16.20 -9.05 30.62
N GLN A 63 -16.62 -7.92 31.18
CA GLN A 63 -17.99 -7.44 31.16
C GLN A 63 -18.09 -6.11 30.39
N PRO A 64 -19.26 -5.72 29.90
CA PRO A 64 -19.43 -4.44 29.25
C PRO A 64 -18.90 -3.27 30.11
N GLY A 65 -18.10 -2.41 29.48
CA GLY A 65 -17.43 -1.29 30.10
C GLY A 65 -16.07 -1.60 30.72
N ASP A 66 -15.62 -2.85 30.73
CA ASP A 66 -14.26 -3.22 31.19
C ASP A 66 -13.19 -2.75 30.21
N SER A 67 -12.00 -2.47 30.74
CA SER A 67 -10.83 -2.10 29.95
C SER A 67 -9.65 -2.99 30.31
N VAL A 68 -8.86 -3.36 29.30
CA VAL A 68 -7.57 -4.06 29.44
C VAL A 68 -6.50 -3.15 28.87
N LEU A 69 -5.59 -2.70 29.71
CA LEU A 69 -4.54 -1.76 29.33
C LEU A 69 -3.17 -2.42 29.39
N PHE A 70 -2.47 -2.39 28.26
CA PHE A 70 -1.12 -2.92 28.08
C PHE A 70 -0.08 -1.83 28.38
N LYS A 71 1.00 -2.18 29.07
CA LYS A 71 2.05 -1.23 29.43
C LYS A 71 2.85 -0.81 28.22
N CYS A 72 3.01 0.48 28.05
CA CYS A 72 3.82 1.11 27.03
C CYS A 72 5.28 0.63 27.07
N GLY A 73 5.87 0.33 25.92
CA GLY A 73 7.24 -0.16 25.78
C GLY A 73 7.43 -1.65 26.10
N ASP A 74 6.40 -2.33 26.61
CA ASP A 74 6.46 -3.77 26.86
C ASP A 74 6.20 -4.58 25.58
N VAL A 75 6.77 -5.82 25.54
CA VAL A 75 6.67 -6.70 24.36
C VAL A 75 6.14 -8.07 24.81
N TRP A 76 5.08 -8.55 24.17
CA TRP A 76 4.56 -9.92 24.29
C TRP A 76 4.87 -10.67 22.99
N ARG A 77 5.38 -11.91 23.12
CA ARG A 77 5.90 -12.66 21.96
C ARG A 77 5.15 -13.96 21.75
N ALA A 78 4.65 -14.17 20.52
CA ALA A 78 3.93 -15.37 20.09
C ALA A 78 2.76 -15.76 21.03
N ASP A 79 2.13 -14.76 21.62
CA ASP A 79 0.98 -14.89 22.53
C ASP A 79 -0.16 -13.99 21.97
N PRO A 80 -1.03 -14.52 21.08
CA PRO A 80 -2.06 -13.73 20.41
C PRO A 80 -3.15 -13.30 21.39
N LEU A 81 -3.66 -12.10 21.19
CA LEU A 81 -4.83 -11.60 21.94
C LEU A 81 -6.12 -12.13 21.30
N ILE A 82 -6.89 -12.92 22.05
CA ILE A 82 -8.15 -13.50 21.61
C ILE A 82 -9.30 -12.83 22.35
N ILE A 83 -10.07 -12.02 21.66
CA ILE A 83 -11.20 -11.26 22.22
C ILE A 83 -12.46 -12.09 22.10
N ARG A 84 -12.97 -12.60 23.23
CA ARG A 84 -14.14 -13.50 23.29
C ARG A 84 -15.37 -12.86 23.92
N ARG A 85 -15.32 -11.61 24.34
CA ARG A 85 -16.41 -10.95 25.05
C ARG A 85 -16.78 -9.67 24.33
N SER A 86 -18.07 -9.42 24.31
CA SER A 86 -18.67 -8.21 23.75
C SER A 86 -19.03 -7.21 24.83
N GLY A 87 -18.90 -5.94 24.50
CA GLY A 87 -19.52 -4.86 25.25
C GLY A 87 -21.00 -4.70 24.89
N VAL A 88 -21.56 -3.56 25.23
CA VAL A 88 -22.90 -3.12 24.81
C VAL A 88 -22.86 -1.64 24.41
N ALA A 89 -23.89 -1.15 23.76
CA ALA A 89 -24.01 0.25 23.40
C ALA A 89 -23.79 1.17 24.62
N GLY A 90 -22.85 2.11 24.50
CA GLY A 90 -22.46 3.03 25.57
C GLY A 90 -21.54 2.44 26.64
N SER A 91 -21.18 1.14 26.55
CA SER A 91 -20.27 0.47 27.47
C SER A 91 -19.42 -0.57 26.70
N PRO A 92 -18.56 -0.15 25.78
CA PRO A 92 -17.70 -1.08 25.04
C PRO A 92 -16.67 -1.73 25.97
N ILE A 93 -16.12 -2.86 25.54
CA ILE A 93 -14.88 -3.41 26.09
C ILE A 93 -13.72 -2.78 25.33
N THR A 94 -12.74 -2.23 26.08
CA THR A 94 -11.61 -1.51 25.49
C THR A 94 -10.30 -2.25 25.74
N PHE A 95 -9.52 -2.45 24.69
CA PHE A 95 -8.11 -2.90 24.76
C PHE A 95 -7.23 -1.74 24.31
N GLY A 96 -6.41 -1.23 25.21
CA GLY A 96 -5.62 -0.03 24.96
C GLY A 96 -4.31 -0.03 25.75
N THR A 97 -3.80 1.14 26.11
CA THR A 97 -2.46 1.33 26.65
C THR A 97 -2.44 2.12 27.96
N TYR A 98 -1.40 1.89 28.75
CA TYR A 98 -1.05 2.75 29.88
C TYR A 98 0.48 2.97 29.99
N PRO A 99 0.95 4.15 30.45
CA PRO A 99 0.16 5.37 30.62
C PRO A 99 -0.43 5.87 29.29
N ALA A 100 -1.50 6.64 29.36
CA ALA A 100 -2.14 7.19 28.17
C ALA A 100 -1.16 8.10 27.39
N GLY A 101 -1.19 8.03 26.04
CA GLY A 101 -0.42 8.90 25.18
C GLY A 101 1.08 8.60 25.14
N CYS A 102 1.49 7.38 25.41
CA CYS A 102 2.89 6.97 25.28
C CYS A 102 3.38 6.99 23.82
N ALA A 103 4.64 7.34 23.62
CA ALA A 103 5.29 7.30 22.31
C ALA A 103 5.57 5.85 21.87
N ASP A 104 6.02 5.01 22.81
CA ASP A 104 6.35 3.61 22.55
C ASP A 104 5.15 2.72 22.87
N LYS A 105 4.37 2.39 21.84
CA LYS A 105 3.21 1.50 21.98
C LYS A 105 3.60 0.14 22.54
N PRO A 106 2.73 -0.54 23.32
CA PRO A 106 2.92 -1.94 23.66
C PRO A 106 2.89 -2.82 22.42
N VAL A 107 3.81 -3.78 22.36
CA VAL A 107 4.05 -4.61 21.19
C VAL A 107 3.51 -6.02 21.39
N LEU A 108 2.60 -6.43 20.52
CA LEU A 108 2.19 -7.82 20.32
C LEU A 108 2.95 -8.39 19.12
N SER A 109 4.06 -9.10 19.36
CA SER A 109 4.93 -9.65 18.33
C SER A 109 4.66 -11.12 18.09
N GLY A 110 4.48 -11.51 16.82
CA GLY A 110 4.40 -12.93 16.43
C GLY A 110 5.75 -13.64 16.39
N ALA A 111 6.86 -12.91 16.53
CA ALA A 111 8.19 -13.46 16.40
C ALA A 111 8.82 -13.83 17.73
N GLN A 112 9.67 -14.87 17.69
CA GLN A 112 10.50 -15.33 18.79
C GLN A 112 11.98 -15.28 18.40
N PRO A 113 12.90 -15.01 19.35
CA PRO A 113 14.33 -15.08 19.11
C PRO A 113 14.78 -16.50 18.74
N ILE A 114 15.65 -16.59 17.73
CA ILE A 114 16.32 -17.82 17.30
C ILE A 114 17.74 -17.82 17.85
N THR A 115 18.18 -18.96 18.34
CA THR A 115 19.49 -19.14 18.97
C THR A 115 20.20 -20.37 18.42
N GLY A 116 21.51 -20.51 18.77
CA GLY A 116 22.29 -21.70 18.47
C GLY A 116 22.70 -21.81 17.00
N TRP A 117 23.01 -20.68 16.35
CA TRP A 117 23.52 -20.64 14.99
C TRP A 117 24.89 -21.28 14.85
N THR A 118 25.04 -22.22 13.93
CA THR A 118 26.30 -22.90 13.62
C THR A 118 26.59 -22.85 12.13
N LEU A 119 27.86 -22.86 11.73
CA LEU A 119 28.26 -22.86 10.34
C LEU A 119 27.85 -24.18 9.66
N SER A 120 27.06 -24.06 8.57
CA SER A 120 26.65 -25.19 7.73
C SER A 120 27.56 -25.41 6.52
N GLY A 121 28.23 -24.36 6.06
CA GLY A 121 29.18 -24.37 4.94
C GLY A 121 29.16 -23.05 4.16
N GLY A 122 30.36 -22.62 3.69
CA GLY A 122 30.51 -21.31 3.05
C GLY A 122 30.11 -20.18 3.98
N ALA A 123 29.18 -19.35 3.56
CA ALA A 123 28.59 -18.27 4.37
C ALA A 123 27.18 -18.61 4.90
N VAL A 124 26.77 -19.90 4.88
CA VAL A 124 25.46 -20.34 5.33
C VAL A 124 25.54 -20.84 6.78
N TYR A 125 24.74 -20.28 7.63
CA TYR A 125 24.56 -20.69 9.03
C TYR A 125 23.22 -21.39 9.21
N VAL A 126 23.14 -22.30 10.20
CA VAL A 126 21.96 -23.10 10.50
C VAL A 126 21.63 -23.04 11.98
N ALA A 127 20.35 -22.91 12.30
CA ALA A 127 19.81 -23.05 13.63
C ALA A 127 18.75 -24.17 13.68
N ASN A 128 18.81 -25.04 14.69
CA ASN A 128 17.82 -26.09 14.89
C ASN A 128 16.67 -25.55 15.75
N LEU A 129 15.46 -25.56 15.21
CA LEU A 129 14.28 -25.02 15.86
C LEU A 129 13.59 -26.02 16.82
N ALA A 130 14.03 -27.31 16.81
CA ALA A 130 13.49 -28.37 17.68
C ALA A 130 14.24 -28.56 18.98
N THR A 131 15.42 -27.97 19.12
CA THR A 131 16.33 -28.24 20.22
C THR A 131 16.85 -26.97 20.92
N GLY A 132 17.49 -27.14 22.07
CA GLY A 132 18.09 -26.03 22.81
C GLY A 132 17.05 -25.01 23.29
N ALA A 133 17.41 -23.76 23.31
CA ALA A 133 16.52 -22.66 23.70
C ALA A 133 15.41 -22.36 22.70
N ASN A 134 15.42 -22.99 21.50
CA ASN A 134 14.37 -22.90 20.50
C ASN A 134 13.25 -23.94 20.71
N ALA A 135 13.52 -25.01 21.52
CA ALA A 135 12.60 -26.11 21.70
C ALA A 135 11.23 -25.64 22.21
N GLY A 136 10.16 -26.08 21.53
CA GLY A 136 8.78 -25.73 21.83
C GLY A 136 8.29 -24.38 21.29
N LYS A 137 9.18 -23.47 20.89
CA LYS A 137 8.80 -22.15 20.38
C LYS A 137 8.26 -22.19 18.94
N PHE A 138 8.83 -23.03 18.10
CA PHE A 138 8.54 -23.12 16.66
C PHE A 138 7.93 -24.50 16.32
N ALA A 139 6.86 -24.89 17.02
CA ALA A 139 6.27 -26.23 16.88
C ALA A 139 5.80 -26.51 15.43
N HIS A 140 5.22 -25.53 14.79
CA HIS A 140 4.70 -25.62 13.41
C HIS A 140 5.60 -24.89 12.38
N GLY A 141 6.78 -24.40 12.79
CA GLY A 141 7.76 -23.78 11.90
C GLY A 141 7.85 -22.27 12.00
N VAL A 142 8.48 -21.71 10.96
CA VAL A 142 8.74 -20.28 10.80
C VAL A 142 8.47 -19.88 9.36
N ASN A 143 7.85 -18.72 9.13
CA ASN A 143 7.55 -18.26 7.77
C ASN A 143 8.11 -16.87 7.43
N GLN A 144 8.71 -16.16 8.39
CA GLN A 144 9.41 -14.90 8.18
C GLN A 144 10.62 -14.84 9.12
N LEU A 145 11.71 -14.20 8.68
CA LEU A 145 12.85 -13.90 9.54
C LEU A 145 13.12 -12.39 9.58
N PHE A 146 13.66 -11.94 10.71
CA PHE A 146 14.02 -10.54 10.94
C PHE A 146 15.39 -10.47 11.61
N ARG A 147 16.18 -9.45 11.23
CA ARG A 147 17.39 -9.07 11.95
C ARG A 147 17.24 -7.61 12.39
N GLY A 148 17.09 -7.37 13.69
CA GLY A 148 16.64 -6.06 14.18
C GLY A 148 15.27 -5.73 13.61
N ASP A 149 15.13 -4.55 13.02
CA ASP A 149 13.88 -4.13 12.38
C ASP A 149 13.78 -4.52 10.89
N ALA A 150 14.84 -5.09 10.32
CA ALA A 150 14.85 -5.48 8.93
C ALA A 150 14.26 -6.87 8.73
N ARG A 151 13.25 -6.99 7.85
CA ARG A 151 12.79 -8.27 7.34
C ARG A 151 13.84 -8.86 6.40
N LEU A 152 14.16 -10.14 6.56
CA LEU A 152 15.09 -10.85 5.72
C LEU A 152 14.37 -11.51 4.54
N PRO A 153 14.89 -11.39 3.30
CA PRO A 153 14.26 -11.99 2.13
C PRO A 153 14.42 -13.51 2.15
N MET A 154 13.39 -14.23 1.74
CA MET A 154 13.55 -15.65 1.45
C MET A 154 14.45 -15.82 0.23
N GLY A 155 15.41 -16.75 0.30
CA GLY A 155 16.30 -17.03 -0.83
C GLY A 155 15.53 -17.37 -2.09
N ARG A 156 15.94 -16.83 -3.25
CA ARG A 156 15.25 -17.03 -4.53
C ARG A 156 16.22 -17.22 -5.70
N TRP A 157 15.75 -17.89 -6.72
CA TRP A 157 16.44 -17.99 -8.01
C TRP A 157 15.42 -17.73 -9.15
N PRO A 158 15.75 -16.87 -10.14
CA PRO A 158 16.86 -15.91 -10.14
C PRO A 158 16.72 -14.86 -9.04
N ASN A 159 17.84 -14.21 -8.71
CA ASN A 159 17.83 -13.07 -7.78
C ASN A 159 16.98 -11.92 -8.33
N LEU A 160 16.41 -11.10 -7.44
CA LEU A 160 15.45 -10.06 -7.80
C LEU A 160 15.98 -9.03 -8.81
N ASP A 161 17.27 -8.78 -8.81
CA ASP A 161 17.97 -7.85 -9.74
C ASP A 161 18.46 -8.53 -11.03
N ALA A 162 18.16 -9.81 -11.25
CA ALA A 162 18.55 -10.53 -12.44
C ALA A 162 17.49 -10.43 -13.56
N GLY A 163 17.94 -10.37 -14.81
CA GLY A 163 17.10 -10.49 -15.99
C GLY A 163 15.86 -9.58 -16.01
N ASP A 164 14.69 -10.16 -16.18
CA ASP A 164 13.38 -9.48 -16.18
C ASP A 164 12.89 -9.32 -14.73
N ALA A 165 13.48 -8.39 -13.99
CA ALA A 165 13.17 -8.12 -12.58
C ALA A 165 13.15 -9.40 -11.71
N GLY A 166 14.09 -10.30 -11.94
CA GLY A 166 14.23 -11.55 -11.22
C GLY A 166 13.29 -12.68 -11.66
N TYR A 167 12.76 -12.61 -12.87
CA TYR A 167 12.05 -13.72 -13.50
C TYR A 167 12.94 -14.44 -14.52
N ALA A 168 12.97 -15.78 -14.45
CA ALA A 168 13.40 -16.66 -15.52
C ALA A 168 12.21 -16.92 -16.45
N THR A 169 12.47 -17.38 -17.68
CA THR A 169 11.43 -17.60 -18.69
C THR A 169 11.19 -19.09 -18.93
N ILE A 170 9.93 -19.50 -18.97
CA ILE A 170 9.53 -20.86 -19.33
C ILE A 170 9.73 -21.09 -20.84
N ASP A 171 10.67 -21.95 -21.22
CA ASP A 171 10.94 -22.28 -22.63
C ASP A 171 9.88 -23.18 -23.27
N ALA A 172 9.30 -24.09 -22.48
CA ALA A 172 8.28 -25.03 -22.95
C ALA A 172 7.45 -25.60 -21.81
N GLN A 173 6.22 -25.98 -22.12
CA GLN A 173 5.31 -26.69 -21.23
C GLN A 173 5.05 -28.12 -21.75
N PRO A 174 5.90 -29.12 -21.41
CA PRO A 174 5.79 -30.48 -21.92
C PRO A 174 4.61 -31.28 -21.34
N GLY A 175 4.02 -30.83 -20.24
CA GLY A 175 2.87 -31.45 -19.60
C GLY A 175 2.03 -30.47 -18.79
N ALA A 176 0.83 -30.87 -18.37
CA ALA A 176 -0.07 -29.99 -17.64
C ALA A 176 0.52 -29.44 -16.32
N ALA A 177 1.34 -30.24 -15.63
CA ALA A 177 2.03 -29.88 -14.41
C ALA A 177 3.56 -29.85 -14.60
N GLN A 178 4.03 -29.53 -15.80
CA GLN A 178 5.46 -29.51 -16.10
C GLN A 178 5.85 -28.31 -16.92
N PHE A 179 7.01 -27.73 -16.63
CA PHE A 179 7.66 -26.77 -17.50
C PHE A 179 9.17 -27.05 -17.62
N ARG A 180 9.75 -26.55 -18.70
CA ARG A 180 11.18 -26.65 -18.97
C ARG A 180 11.77 -25.26 -19.16
N ASP A 181 12.97 -25.06 -18.61
CA ASP A 181 13.81 -23.91 -18.85
C ASP A 181 15.26 -24.37 -19.04
N GLY A 182 15.84 -24.07 -20.20
CA GLY A 182 17.23 -24.44 -20.54
C GLY A 182 18.29 -23.74 -19.68
N ALA A 183 17.94 -22.62 -19.03
CA ALA A 183 18.83 -21.88 -18.13
C ALA A 183 18.76 -22.36 -16.67
N LEU A 184 17.85 -23.28 -16.35
CA LEU A 184 17.67 -23.80 -14.99
C LEU A 184 18.97 -24.45 -14.48
N PRO A 185 19.52 -24.01 -13.33
CA PRO A 185 20.71 -24.64 -12.76
C PRO A 185 20.51 -26.14 -12.48
N ALA A 186 21.60 -26.93 -12.70
CA ALA A 186 21.61 -28.37 -12.48
C ALA A 186 21.61 -28.71 -10.97
N VAL A 187 20.49 -28.47 -10.32
CA VAL A 187 20.23 -28.69 -8.91
C VAL A 187 18.97 -29.55 -8.77
N ASP A 188 18.89 -30.33 -7.72
CA ASP A 188 17.66 -31.00 -7.34
C ASP A 188 16.70 -30.02 -6.67
N TRP A 189 15.83 -29.41 -7.46
CA TRP A 189 14.88 -28.39 -7.02
C TRP A 189 13.65 -28.96 -6.29
N ARG A 190 13.58 -30.27 -6.00
CA ARG A 190 12.44 -30.84 -5.25
C ARG A 190 12.30 -30.18 -3.88
N GLY A 191 11.07 -29.76 -3.56
CA GLY A 191 10.76 -29.02 -2.35
C GLY A 191 10.81 -27.50 -2.49
N ALA A 192 11.37 -26.97 -3.60
CA ALA A 192 11.21 -25.55 -3.92
C ALA A 192 9.75 -25.19 -4.23
N VAL A 193 9.41 -23.92 -4.15
CA VAL A 193 8.16 -23.36 -4.64
C VAL A 193 8.43 -22.56 -5.91
N ALA A 194 7.72 -22.89 -6.97
CA ALA A 194 7.73 -22.13 -8.22
C ALA A 194 6.62 -21.09 -8.18
N HIS A 195 7.00 -19.81 -8.35
CA HIS A 195 6.10 -18.68 -8.49
C HIS A 195 6.06 -18.30 -9.97
N ILE A 196 4.93 -18.49 -10.62
CA ILE A 196 4.79 -18.37 -12.06
C ILE A 196 3.85 -17.21 -12.37
N ARG A 197 4.32 -16.23 -13.15
CA ARG A 197 3.46 -15.16 -13.64
C ARG A 197 2.49 -15.73 -14.65
N GLY A 198 1.25 -16.00 -14.25
CA GLY A 198 0.25 -16.62 -15.11
C GLY A 198 -0.53 -15.59 -15.95
N MET A 199 -0.62 -14.37 -15.48
CA MET A 199 -1.18 -13.20 -16.17
C MET A 199 -0.75 -11.91 -15.45
N ARG A 200 -1.11 -10.74 -15.98
CA ARG A 200 -0.80 -9.44 -15.38
C ARG A 200 -1.27 -9.33 -13.92
N TRP A 201 -2.40 -9.92 -13.57
CA TRP A 201 -3.03 -9.77 -12.25
C TRP A 201 -2.80 -10.96 -11.31
N TYR A 202 -2.20 -12.06 -11.73
CA TYR A 202 -1.95 -13.19 -10.82
C TYR A 202 -0.61 -13.88 -10.98
N ILE A 203 -0.14 -14.47 -9.90
CA ILE A 203 1.03 -15.33 -9.80
C ILE A 203 0.57 -16.68 -9.26
N LEU A 204 0.93 -17.77 -9.93
CA LEU A 204 0.66 -19.14 -9.48
C LEU A 204 1.76 -19.59 -8.53
N ASN A 205 1.41 -20.25 -7.44
CA ASN A 205 2.37 -20.93 -6.58
C ASN A 205 2.23 -22.43 -6.76
N ARG A 206 3.35 -23.10 -7.00
CA ARG A 206 3.38 -24.56 -7.23
C ARG A 206 4.59 -25.18 -6.55
N ALA A 207 4.36 -26.17 -5.69
CA ALA A 207 5.45 -26.98 -5.14
C ALA A 207 6.16 -27.75 -6.25
N VAL A 208 7.48 -27.76 -6.26
CA VAL A 208 8.28 -28.59 -7.15
C VAL A 208 8.39 -30.01 -6.56
N THR A 209 7.79 -30.99 -7.23
CA THR A 209 7.73 -32.39 -6.79
C THR A 209 8.70 -33.30 -7.53
N GLY A 210 9.23 -32.86 -8.69
CA GLY A 210 10.18 -33.63 -9.47
C GLY A 210 11.06 -32.78 -10.36
N VAL A 211 12.23 -33.30 -10.67
CA VAL A 211 13.22 -32.67 -11.56
C VAL A 211 13.75 -33.71 -12.55
N SER A 212 13.82 -33.39 -13.83
CA SER A 212 14.41 -34.23 -14.87
C SER A 212 15.18 -33.34 -15.86
N GLY A 213 16.51 -33.30 -15.70
CA GLY A 213 17.33 -32.33 -16.41
C GLY A 213 16.91 -30.88 -16.08
N THR A 214 16.47 -30.15 -17.10
CA THR A 214 15.95 -28.79 -16.97
C THR A 214 14.41 -28.71 -16.94
N THR A 215 13.73 -29.84 -16.70
CA THR A 215 12.27 -29.91 -16.59
C THR A 215 11.89 -30.07 -15.13
N LEU A 216 11.01 -29.17 -14.66
CA LEU A 216 10.38 -29.27 -13.34
C LEU A 216 9.00 -29.92 -13.46
N THR A 217 8.68 -30.80 -12.51
CA THR A 217 7.34 -31.34 -12.30
C THR A 217 6.77 -30.70 -11.05
N LEU A 218 5.53 -30.23 -11.14
CA LEU A 218 4.84 -29.46 -10.11
C LEU A 218 3.77 -30.29 -9.40
N GLY A 219 3.40 -29.87 -8.22
CA GLY A 219 2.34 -30.51 -7.42
C GLY A 219 0.92 -30.28 -7.94
N ALA A 220 0.73 -29.30 -8.82
CA ALA A 220 -0.56 -29.02 -9.47
C ALA A 220 -0.33 -28.45 -10.89
N ASN A 221 -1.39 -28.45 -11.69
CA ASN A 221 -1.34 -27.97 -13.07
C ASN A 221 -0.94 -26.48 -13.16
N LEU A 222 -0.29 -26.17 -14.27
CA LEU A 222 -0.09 -24.81 -14.74
C LEU A 222 -1.42 -24.27 -15.29
N ASP A 223 -1.65 -23.00 -15.05
CA ASP A 223 -2.85 -22.29 -15.52
C ASP A 223 -2.46 -20.85 -15.89
N CYS A 224 -1.75 -20.70 -17.01
CA CYS A 224 -1.45 -19.41 -17.56
C CYS A 224 -2.53 -18.97 -18.54
N TRP A 225 -2.72 -17.70 -18.67
CA TRP A 225 -3.67 -17.12 -19.62
C TRP A 225 -3.34 -17.57 -21.05
N GLY A 226 -4.36 -18.05 -21.76
CA GLY A 226 -4.17 -18.65 -23.07
C GLY A 226 -3.89 -20.16 -23.03
N GLY A 227 -3.83 -20.78 -21.85
CA GLY A 227 -3.75 -22.24 -21.68
C GLY A 227 -2.33 -22.83 -21.85
N ASN A 228 -1.30 -21.98 -22.05
CA ASN A 228 0.09 -22.40 -22.16
C ASN A 228 1.01 -21.41 -21.45
N CYS A 229 1.91 -21.91 -20.61
CA CYS A 229 2.85 -21.09 -19.86
C CYS A 229 4.19 -20.85 -20.57
N THR A 230 4.39 -21.31 -21.78
CA THR A 230 5.60 -21.02 -22.56
C THR A 230 5.73 -19.50 -22.78
N GLY A 231 6.90 -18.92 -22.48
CA GLY A 231 7.14 -17.48 -22.56
C GLY A 231 6.75 -16.67 -21.31
N TRP A 232 6.08 -17.29 -20.34
CA TRP A 232 5.79 -16.65 -19.06
C TRP A 232 6.97 -16.75 -18.10
N GLY A 233 7.09 -15.77 -17.22
CA GLY A 233 8.15 -15.69 -16.23
C GLY A 233 7.87 -16.52 -14.98
N TYR A 234 8.91 -16.97 -14.34
CA TYR A 234 8.83 -17.65 -13.05
C TYR A 234 10.07 -17.38 -12.19
N PHE A 235 9.98 -17.65 -10.91
CA PHE A 235 11.13 -17.77 -10.01
C PHE A 235 10.88 -18.89 -8.99
N LEU A 236 11.96 -19.36 -8.39
CA LEU A 236 11.93 -20.38 -7.35
C LEU A 236 12.34 -19.79 -6.01
N ASN A 237 11.68 -20.16 -4.93
CA ASN A 237 12.13 -19.85 -3.59
C ASN A 237 12.01 -21.06 -2.65
N ASN A 238 12.25 -20.85 -1.35
CA ASN A 238 12.17 -21.86 -0.31
C ASN A 238 13.00 -23.11 -0.61
N HIS A 239 14.22 -22.94 -1.05
CA HIS A 239 15.16 -24.03 -1.32
C HIS A 239 16.59 -23.66 -0.93
N ARG A 240 17.37 -24.62 -0.43
CA ARG A 240 18.73 -24.36 0.05
C ARG A 240 19.67 -23.82 -1.04
N ALA A 241 19.47 -24.22 -2.29
CA ALA A 241 20.28 -23.77 -3.41
C ALA A 241 20.06 -22.29 -3.81
N THR A 242 19.08 -21.63 -3.22
CA THR A 242 18.82 -20.20 -3.46
C THR A 242 19.60 -19.28 -2.53
N LEU A 243 20.36 -19.82 -1.59
CA LEU A 243 21.09 -19.05 -0.58
C LEU A 243 22.42 -18.57 -1.14
N ASP A 244 22.47 -17.42 -1.75
CA ASP A 244 23.68 -16.86 -2.36
C ASP A 244 23.89 -15.35 -2.08
N ARG A 245 22.97 -14.69 -1.36
CA ARG A 245 23.05 -13.28 -1.00
C ARG A 245 22.85 -13.04 0.50
N GLU A 246 23.45 -11.94 0.99
CA GLU A 246 23.34 -11.51 2.38
C GLU A 246 21.88 -11.38 2.82
N GLY A 247 21.52 -12.04 3.92
CA GLY A 247 20.19 -12.02 4.50
C GLY A 247 19.23 -13.05 3.93
N GLU A 248 19.57 -13.76 2.85
CA GLU A 248 18.69 -14.81 2.33
C GLU A 248 18.59 -15.99 3.27
N TRP A 249 17.38 -16.49 3.41
CA TRP A 249 17.08 -17.60 4.32
C TRP A 249 16.21 -18.66 3.67
N TYR A 250 16.24 -19.86 4.27
CA TYR A 250 15.46 -21.03 3.90
C TYR A 250 15.06 -21.81 5.13
N TYR A 251 13.86 -22.36 5.17
CA TYR A 251 13.39 -23.24 6.23
C TYR A 251 13.18 -24.67 5.73
N ASP A 252 13.92 -25.62 6.30
CA ASP A 252 13.72 -27.06 6.12
C ASP A 252 12.70 -27.55 7.15
N ALA A 253 11.46 -27.75 6.71
CA ALA A 253 10.38 -28.20 7.58
C ALA A 253 10.59 -29.62 8.09
N ALA A 254 11.21 -30.51 7.29
CA ALA A 254 11.44 -31.90 7.68
C ALA A 254 12.52 -32.00 8.77
N ALA A 255 13.59 -31.25 8.64
CA ALA A 255 14.67 -31.19 9.63
C ALA A 255 14.35 -30.21 10.77
N ARG A 256 13.35 -29.37 10.62
CA ARG A 256 13.05 -28.23 11.52
C ARG A 256 14.27 -27.33 11.73
N GLN A 257 14.91 -26.98 10.62
CA GLN A 257 16.12 -26.17 10.60
C GLN A 257 15.91 -24.93 9.73
N VAL A 258 16.37 -23.79 10.22
CA VAL A 258 16.42 -22.56 9.45
C VAL A 258 17.86 -22.28 9.04
N TYR A 259 18.05 -21.96 7.77
CA TYR A 259 19.33 -21.61 7.18
C TYR A 259 19.34 -20.14 6.79
N LEU A 260 20.45 -19.47 7.06
CA LEU A 260 20.65 -18.05 6.76
C LEU A 260 22.02 -17.88 6.08
N TYR A 261 22.03 -17.20 4.94
CA TYR A 261 23.26 -16.76 4.31
C TYR A 261 23.68 -15.42 4.92
N THR A 262 24.90 -15.37 5.46
CA THR A 262 25.47 -14.12 5.98
C THR A 262 26.99 -14.17 5.97
N THR A 263 27.63 -13.10 5.49
CA THR A 263 29.08 -12.95 5.42
C THR A 263 29.67 -12.36 6.70
N GLY A 264 28.82 -11.82 7.58
CA GLY A 264 29.20 -11.20 8.85
C GLY A 264 29.57 -12.19 9.97
N GLY A 265 29.50 -13.51 9.74
CA GLY A 265 29.72 -14.55 10.75
C GLY A 265 28.39 -15.07 11.33
N ALA A 266 28.49 -15.95 12.36
CA ALA A 266 27.30 -16.47 13.01
C ALA A 266 26.49 -15.36 13.67
N PRO A 267 25.17 -15.29 13.43
CA PRO A 267 24.32 -14.37 14.19
C PRO A 267 24.45 -14.65 15.69
N ALA A 268 24.44 -13.60 16.49
CA ALA A 268 24.38 -13.73 17.94
C ALA A 268 23.02 -14.32 18.37
N ASP A 269 22.98 -14.96 19.51
CA ASP A 269 21.74 -15.50 20.08
C ASP A 269 20.71 -14.37 20.28
N GLY A 270 19.56 -14.49 19.59
CA GLY A 270 18.48 -13.51 19.62
C GLY A 270 18.66 -12.31 18.68
N GLU A 271 19.74 -12.23 17.92
CA GLU A 271 19.90 -11.22 16.86
C GLU A 271 18.91 -11.43 15.71
N VAL A 272 18.57 -12.67 15.42
CA VAL A 272 17.59 -13.06 14.42
C VAL A 272 16.33 -13.56 15.12
N GLU A 273 15.19 -13.03 14.71
CA GLU A 273 13.87 -13.46 15.17
C GLU A 273 13.11 -14.14 14.03
N GLY A 274 12.27 -15.12 14.35
CA GLY A 274 11.39 -15.78 13.39
C GLY A 274 9.92 -15.66 13.78
N SER A 275 9.05 -15.37 12.82
CA SER A 275 7.61 -15.43 13.02
C SER A 275 7.19 -16.88 13.29
N VAL A 276 6.55 -17.09 14.42
CA VAL A 276 6.09 -18.42 14.84
C VAL A 276 4.83 -18.77 14.10
N VAL A 277 4.85 -19.88 13.35
CA VAL A 277 3.63 -20.48 12.82
C VAL A 277 2.90 -21.14 13.98
N LEU A 278 1.66 -20.70 14.25
CA LEU A 278 0.79 -21.31 15.27
C LEU A 278 0.22 -22.63 14.75
N GLU A 279 -0.99 -22.99 14.93
CA GLU A 279 -1.53 -24.26 14.38
C GLU A 279 -1.84 -24.17 12.88
N ASP A 280 -1.70 -25.29 12.15
CA ASP A 280 -1.77 -25.34 10.68
C ASP A 280 -3.17 -25.08 10.08
N ASP A 281 -4.22 -25.19 10.86
CA ASP A 281 -5.58 -25.36 10.34
C ASP A 281 -6.51 -24.16 10.58
N ASP A 282 -6.05 -23.11 11.25
CA ASP A 282 -6.92 -21.96 11.51
C ASP A 282 -6.53 -20.73 10.70
N ARG A 283 -7.22 -20.56 9.57
CA ARG A 283 -7.09 -19.44 8.62
C ARG A 283 -7.39 -18.08 9.21
N SER A 284 -7.84 -18.03 10.44
CA SER A 284 -8.37 -16.85 11.10
C SER A 284 -7.38 -16.17 12.04
N TRP A 285 -6.21 -16.76 12.29
CA TRP A 285 -5.30 -16.25 13.30
C TRP A 285 -4.68 -14.91 12.93
N GLY A 286 -4.90 -13.94 13.82
CA GLY A 286 -4.16 -12.69 13.85
C GLY A 286 -3.39 -12.52 15.13
N GLY A 287 -2.54 -11.48 15.19
CA GLY A 287 -1.97 -11.01 16.44
C GLY A 287 -3.04 -10.61 17.43
N ILE A 288 -4.16 -10.11 16.91
CA ILE A 288 -5.42 -9.91 17.61
C ILE A 288 -6.53 -10.60 16.84
N THR A 289 -7.29 -11.47 17.50
CA THR A 289 -8.40 -12.20 16.90
C THR A 289 -9.71 -11.84 17.60
N LEU A 290 -10.70 -11.41 16.81
CA LEU A 290 -12.05 -11.04 17.27
C LEU A 290 -12.96 -12.27 17.25
N GLY A 291 -13.00 -13.03 18.33
CA GLY A 291 -13.60 -14.36 18.44
C GLY A 291 -12.57 -15.47 18.19
N LYS A 292 -12.89 -16.70 18.55
CA LYS A 292 -12.05 -17.87 18.27
C LYS A 292 -12.82 -19.02 17.66
N ASP A 293 -13.99 -19.31 18.19
CA ASP A 293 -14.73 -20.49 17.83
C ASP A 293 -15.94 -20.13 16.98
N LEU A 294 -16.24 -21.01 16.07
CA LEU A 294 -17.26 -20.94 15.05
C LEU A 294 -18.68 -20.98 15.62
N GLU A 295 -18.82 -21.39 16.88
CA GLU A 295 -20.08 -21.49 17.60
C GLU A 295 -20.30 -20.33 18.58
N GLU A 296 -19.32 -19.41 18.70
CA GLU A 296 -19.44 -18.25 19.59
C GLU A 296 -20.22 -17.12 18.92
N PRO A 297 -20.98 -16.33 19.70
CA PRO A 297 -21.61 -15.10 19.19
C PRO A 297 -20.57 -14.17 18.59
N GLY A 298 -20.95 -13.44 17.52
CA GLY A 298 -20.12 -12.40 16.96
C GLY A 298 -19.69 -11.37 18.00
N ILE A 299 -18.52 -10.80 17.80
CA ILE A 299 -17.97 -9.79 18.71
C ILE A 299 -18.59 -8.43 18.42
N ALA A 300 -19.05 -7.76 19.46
CA ALA A 300 -19.71 -6.48 19.36
C ALA A 300 -19.27 -5.49 20.45
N TYR A 301 -19.28 -4.19 20.09
CA TYR A 301 -18.95 -3.11 21.00
C TYR A 301 -17.57 -3.31 21.66
N VAL A 302 -16.57 -3.49 20.83
CA VAL A 302 -15.16 -3.63 21.24
C VAL A 302 -14.34 -2.51 20.62
N VAL A 303 -13.44 -1.95 21.41
CA VAL A 303 -12.44 -0.98 20.96
C VAL A 303 -11.05 -1.58 21.12
N VAL A 304 -10.24 -1.55 20.06
CA VAL A 304 -8.81 -1.91 20.09
C VAL A 304 -8.02 -0.70 19.63
N GLU A 305 -7.16 -0.18 20.48
CA GLU A 305 -6.52 1.09 20.21
C GLU A 305 -5.07 1.17 20.72
N ASN A 306 -4.25 1.93 19.95
CA ASN A 306 -2.91 2.31 20.34
C ASN A 306 -1.93 1.14 20.57
N LEU A 307 -2.14 -0.02 19.94
CA LEU A 307 -1.28 -1.19 20.01
C LEU A 307 -0.35 -1.27 18.80
N ASP A 308 0.82 -1.90 18.97
CA ASP A 308 1.74 -2.29 17.90
C ASP A 308 1.63 -3.82 17.72
N VAL A 309 1.11 -4.25 16.58
CA VAL A 309 0.85 -5.66 16.23
C VAL A 309 1.75 -6.02 15.05
N ARG A 310 2.81 -6.82 15.27
CA ARG A 310 3.82 -7.01 14.24
C ARG A 310 4.40 -8.42 14.15
N ARG A 311 4.95 -8.73 12.97
CA ARG A 311 5.67 -9.98 12.69
C ARG A 311 4.83 -11.23 12.90
N TRP A 312 3.54 -11.15 12.60
CA TRP A 312 2.66 -12.30 12.71
C TRP A 312 2.70 -13.13 11.43
N PHE A 313 2.64 -14.45 11.61
CA PHE A 313 2.72 -15.41 10.51
C PHE A 313 1.52 -15.36 9.55
N ARG A 314 0.42 -14.73 9.94
CA ARG A 314 -0.76 -14.46 9.11
C ARG A 314 -1.20 -13.00 9.24
N HIS A 315 -2.29 -12.75 9.93
CA HIS A 315 -2.92 -11.44 9.98
C HIS A 315 -2.43 -10.60 11.18
N GLY A 316 -2.56 -9.28 11.05
CA GLY A 316 -2.38 -8.39 12.18
C GLY A 316 -3.58 -8.45 13.11
N ILE A 317 -4.74 -7.97 12.65
CA ILE A 317 -6.02 -8.05 13.36
C ILE A 317 -7.02 -8.79 12.47
N ALA A 318 -7.69 -9.82 12.99
CA ALA A 318 -8.57 -10.65 12.19
C ALA A 318 -9.87 -11.01 12.91
N THR A 319 -10.90 -11.27 12.12
CA THR A 319 -12.07 -12.03 12.51
C THR A 319 -11.90 -13.47 12.07
N PRO A 320 -12.46 -14.47 12.78
CA PRO A 320 -12.53 -15.82 12.28
C PRO A 320 -13.21 -15.84 10.91
N THR A 321 -12.57 -16.46 9.94
CA THR A 321 -13.16 -16.72 8.63
C THR A 321 -13.90 -18.05 8.68
N ASN A 322 -15.06 -18.12 8.08
CA ASN A 322 -15.91 -19.31 7.95
C ASN A 322 -16.68 -19.69 9.20
N HIS A 323 -17.54 -18.86 9.71
CA HIS A 323 -18.68 -19.41 10.42
C HIS A 323 -19.47 -18.27 11.00
N ALA A 324 -20.47 -18.46 10.83
CA ALA A 324 -21.62 -18.95 10.55
C ALA A 324 -22.86 -18.34 11.23
N HIS A 325 -22.99 -18.14 12.42
CA HIS A 325 -24.27 -17.73 12.97
C HIS A 325 -24.35 -16.31 13.52
N TYR A 326 -23.23 -15.59 13.58
CA TYR A 326 -23.18 -14.31 14.30
C TYR A 326 -22.37 -13.24 13.62
N GLU A 327 -22.99 -12.14 13.26
CA GLU A 327 -22.36 -10.98 12.68
C GLU A 327 -21.50 -10.24 13.73
N ASN A 328 -20.25 -9.91 13.40
CA ASN A 328 -19.48 -8.93 14.18
C ASN A 328 -19.99 -7.52 13.90
N HIS A 329 -20.09 -6.66 14.92
CA HIS A 329 -20.59 -5.30 14.72
C HIS A 329 -20.12 -4.31 15.77
N HIS A 330 -20.12 -3.03 15.42
CA HIS A 330 -19.70 -1.96 16.34
C HIS A 330 -18.30 -2.22 16.93
N VAL A 331 -17.38 -2.74 16.11
CA VAL A 331 -15.98 -2.89 16.47
C VAL A 331 -15.22 -1.67 15.98
N THR A 332 -14.42 -1.10 16.86
CA THR A 332 -13.55 0.03 16.55
C THR A 332 -12.09 -0.39 16.64
N LEU A 333 -11.35 -0.25 15.56
CA LEU A 333 -9.90 -0.45 15.48
C LEU A 333 -9.28 0.91 15.18
N GLN A 334 -8.61 1.52 16.17
CA GLN A 334 -8.12 2.88 15.99
C GLN A 334 -6.69 3.09 16.46
N ASN A 335 -5.94 3.87 15.70
CA ASN A 335 -4.57 4.28 16.03
C ASN A 335 -3.62 3.12 16.33
N ASN A 336 -3.86 1.91 15.79
CA ASN A 336 -2.95 0.79 15.90
C ASN A 336 -1.85 0.90 14.84
N THR A 337 -0.70 0.29 15.13
CA THR A 337 0.36 0.05 14.14
C THR A 337 0.38 -1.43 13.84
N ILE A 338 0.26 -1.81 12.58
CA ILE A 338 0.33 -3.20 12.12
C ILE A 338 1.47 -3.30 11.13
N SER A 339 2.44 -4.21 11.36
CA SER A 339 3.57 -4.31 10.43
C SER A 339 4.09 -5.73 10.28
N ASP A 340 4.73 -5.99 9.13
CA ASP A 340 5.43 -7.25 8.85
C ASP A 340 4.55 -8.49 9.06
N VAL A 341 3.34 -8.46 8.54
CA VAL A 341 2.44 -9.61 8.59
C VAL A 341 2.46 -10.37 7.27
N ASP A 342 2.46 -11.72 7.34
CA ASP A 342 2.50 -12.54 6.11
C ASP A 342 1.14 -12.67 5.42
N GLY A 343 0.08 -12.26 6.09
CA GLY A 343 -1.27 -12.19 5.55
C GLY A 343 -1.75 -10.75 5.34
N MET A 344 -2.93 -10.46 5.86
CA MET A 344 -3.58 -9.16 5.79
C MET A 344 -3.27 -8.32 7.02
N GLY A 345 -3.13 -7.01 6.84
CA GLY A 345 -2.99 -6.10 7.98
C GLY A 345 -4.21 -6.18 8.90
N ILE A 346 -5.38 -5.89 8.35
CA ILE A 346 -6.67 -6.02 9.02
C ILE A 346 -7.61 -6.85 8.15
N ASN A 347 -8.15 -7.93 8.69
CA ASN A 347 -9.07 -8.83 8.01
C ASN A 347 -10.40 -8.92 8.76
N LEU A 348 -11.40 -8.15 8.35
CA LEU A 348 -12.74 -8.14 8.93
C LEU A 348 -13.74 -8.91 8.03
N MET A 349 -13.38 -10.12 7.68
CA MET A 349 -14.16 -11.05 6.87
C MET A 349 -14.95 -11.98 7.77
N SER A 350 -15.99 -11.52 8.42
CA SER A 350 -16.93 -12.42 9.09
C SER A 350 -18.12 -12.71 8.18
N TRP A 351 -18.30 -13.97 7.90
CA TRP A 351 -19.40 -14.47 7.09
C TRP A 351 -20.40 -15.15 8.00
N VAL A 352 -21.65 -14.82 7.86
CA VAL A 352 -22.76 -15.56 8.50
C VAL A 352 -23.50 -16.32 7.43
N TRP A 353 -23.47 -17.61 7.51
CA TRP A 353 -24.35 -18.47 6.72
C TRP A 353 -25.58 -18.79 7.55
N ASP A 354 -26.71 -18.25 7.19
CA ASP A 354 -27.97 -18.52 7.88
C ASP A 354 -28.92 -19.32 6.98
N ALA A 355 -28.80 -20.66 7.04
CA ALA A 355 -29.74 -21.55 6.40
C ALA A 355 -31.03 -21.74 7.24
N GLU A 356 -31.05 -21.32 8.51
CA GLU A 356 -32.17 -21.60 9.44
C GLU A 356 -33.24 -20.50 9.46
N ASP A 357 -32.89 -19.24 9.09
CA ASP A 357 -33.88 -18.15 9.10
C ASP A 357 -34.73 -18.05 7.82
N GLY A 358 -34.56 -19.02 6.91
CA GLY A 358 -35.37 -19.13 5.69
C GLY A 358 -35.08 -18.06 4.63
N ARG A 359 -33.96 -17.33 4.74
CA ARG A 359 -33.52 -16.37 3.73
C ARG A 359 -32.69 -17.11 2.66
N PRO A 360 -33.06 -16.99 1.38
CA PRO A 360 -32.44 -17.77 0.32
C PRO A 360 -30.98 -17.45 0.03
N ASP A 361 -30.41 -16.41 0.64
CA ASP A 361 -29.19 -15.78 0.16
C ASP A 361 -28.10 -15.57 1.23
N GLY A 362 -28.10 -16.32 2.21
CA GLY A 362 -27.28 -16.82 3.29
C GLY A 362 -26.06 -16.09 3.81
N TRP A 363 -25.32 -15.32 3.06
CA TRP A 363 -24.07 -14.72 3.53
C TRP A 363 -24.24 -13.26 3.95
N ARG A 364 -23.93 -12.94 5.20
CA ARG A 364 -23.91 -11.56 5.70
C ARG A 364 -22.52 -11.23 6.24
N GLY A 365 -22.01 -10.07 5.87
CA GLY A 365 -20.84 -9.48 6.51
C GLY A 365 -21.22 -8.81 7.83
N GLY A 366 -20.22 -8.38 8.58
CA GLY A 366 -20.42 -7.54 9.74
C GLY A 366 -21.09 -6.20 9.42
N TYR A 367 -21.32 -5.38 10.44
CA TYR A 367 -21.86 -4.04 10.22
C TYR A 367 -21.37 -3.02 11.24
N THR A 368 -21.35 -1.76 10.85
CA THR A 368 -20.98 -0.65 11.73
C THR A 368 -19.59 -0.83 12.34
N MET A 369 -18.62 -1.21 11.49
CA MET A 369 -17.22 -1.28 11.86
C MET A 369 -16.58 0.11 11.70
N THR A 370 -15.62 0.43 12.55
CA THR A 370 -14.79 1.63 12.44
C THR A 370 -13.32 1.20 12.41
N VAL A 371 -12.61 1.57 11.33
CA VAL A 371 -11.17 1.35 11.17
C VAL A 371 -10.54 2.72 10.91
N ASP A 372 -9.95 3.32 11.93
CA ASP A 372 -9.58 4.73 11.90
C ASP A 372 -8.16 4.99 12.39
N GLY A 373 -7.39 5.78 11.63
CA GLY A 373 -6.07 6.24 12.04
C GLY A 373 -5.00 5.15 12.22
N ASN A 374 -5.21 3.94 11.67
CA ASN A 374 -4.23 2.87 11.79
C ASN A 374 -3.11 3.04 10.76
N ILE A 375 -1.91 2.56 11.13
CA ILE A 375 -0.78 2.45 10.22
C ILE A 375 -0.58 0.97 9.90
N ILE A 376 -0.65 0.62 8.61
CA ILE A 376 -0.39 -0.74 8.11
C ILE A 376 0.82 -0.66 7.18
N ASP A 377 1.89 -1.34 7.56
CA ASP A 377 3.14 -1.34 6.79
C ASP A 377 3.62 -2.77 6.58
N THR A 378 3.82 -3.15 5.32
CA THR A 378 4.31 -4.48 4.95
C THR A 378 3.35 -5.60 5.36
N ALA A 379 2.21 -5.65 4.69
CA ALA A 379 1.29 -6.78 4.70
C ALA A 379 1.43 -7.53 3.36
N ASN A 380 1.68 -8.85 3.40
CA ASN A 380 1.99 -9.59 2.18
C ASN A 380 0.77 -9.92 1.34
N ARG A 381 -0.43 -9.81 1.89
CA ARG A 381 -1.65 -10.13 1.17
C ARG A 381 -2.49 -8.90 0.85
N MET A 382 -3.06 -8.26 1.85
CA MET A 382 -3.86 -7.04 1.69
C MET A 382 -3.62 -6.11 2.88
N GLY A 383 -3.83 -4.81 2.68
CA GLY A 383 -3.80 -3.86 3.78
C GLY A 383 -5.02 -4.05 4.68
N ILE A 384 -6.22 -3.75 4.17
CA ILE A 384 -7.50 -3.94 4.85
C ILE A 384 -8.43 -4.75 3.94
N ASN A 385 -9.01 -5.81 4.45
CA ASN A 385 -10.03 -6.59 3.79
C ASN A 385 -11.32 -6.54 4.62
N LEU A 386 -12.37 -6.00 4.05
CA LEU A 386 -13.64 -5.76 4.74
C LEU A 386 -14.79 -6.42 4.01
N CYS A 387 -15.54 -7.27 4.72
CA CYS A 387 -16.87 -7.71 4.34
C CYS A 387 -17.86 -7.18 5.38
N SER A 388 -18.38 -5.99 5.16
CA SER A 388 -19.22 -5.29 6.14
C SER A 388 -20.10 -4.23 5.47
N ARG A 389 -21.16 -3.85 6.14
CA ARG A 389 -22.07 -2.76 5.74
C ARG A 389 -22.11 -1.64 6.77
N ASN A 390 -22.48 -0.45 6.34
CA ASN A 390 -22.61 0.73 7.21
C ASN A 390 -21.35 1.02 8.03
N SER A 391 -20.17 0.78 7.45
CA SER A 391 -18.89 0.85 8.14
C SER A 391 -18.04 2.00 7.64
N THR A 392 -17.08 2.43 8.43
CA THR A 392 -16.16 3.53 8.11
C THR A 392 -14.73 3.06 8.17
N ILE A 393 -13.98 3.33 7.10
CA ILE A 393 -12.53 3.15 7.03
C ILE A 393 -11.93 4.52 6.73
N SER A 394 -11.25 5.14 7.72
CA SER A 394 -10.80 6.52 7.59
C SER A 394 -9.41 6.75 8.15
N ASP A 395 -8.74 7.73 7.57
CA ASP A 395 -7.48 8.28 8.08
C ASP A 395 -6.35 7.23 8.28
N ASN A 396 -6.44 6.07 7.64
CA ASN A 396 -5.41 5.04 7.73
C ASN A 396 -4.26 5.31 6.74
N VAL A 397 -3.05 4.94 7.17
CA VAL A 397 -1.86 4.90 6.30
C VAL A 397 -1.53 3.45 5.99
N ILE A 398 -1.57 3.08 4.70
CA ILE A 398 -1.39 1.71 4.23
C ILE A 398 -0.29 1.71 3.18
N ARG A 399 0.78 0.93 3.41
CA ARG A 399 1.90 0.92 2.49
C ARG A 399 2.61 -0.42 2.40
N ASN A 400 3.34 -0.62 1.30
CA ASN A 400 4.15 -1.82 1.07
C ASN A 400 3.33 -3.12 1.10
N VAL A 401 2.18 -3.12 0.43
CA VAL A 401 1.27 -4.27 0.43
C VAL A 401 1.57 -5.18 -0.76
N GLY A 402 1.76 -6.48 -0.51
CA GLY A 402 1.90 -7.52 -1.52
C GLY A 402 3.18 -7.43 -2.37
N LEU A 403 4.27 -6.87 -1.85
CA LEU A 403 5.51 -6.68 -2.62
C LEU A 403 6.22 -8.01 -2.90
N ILE A 404 6.66 -8.19 -4.15
CA ILE A 404 7.36 -9.42 -4.62
C ILE A 404 8.61 -9.72 -3.78
N ALA A 405 9.35 -8.70 -3.35
CA ALA A 405 10.55 -8.87 -2.52
C ALA A 405 10.26 -9.50 -1.14
N ASN A 406 9.02 -9.44 -0.67
CA ASN A 406 8.61 -9.96 0.64
C ASN A 406 7.92 -11.33 0.54
N LEU A 407 7.90 -11.96 -0.64
CA LEU A 407 7.24 -13.24 -0.81
C LEU A 407 7.86 -14.35 0.05
N GLY A 408 7.02 -15.00 0.83
CA GLY A 408 7.33 -16.24 1.52
C GLY A 408 7.18 -17.48 0.63
N ALA A 409 7.26 -18.66 1.22
CA ALA A 409 7.10 -19.92 0.50
C ALA A 409 5.69 -20.09 -0.10
N ALA A 410 4.68 -19.60 0.57
CA ALA A 410 3.31 -19.66 0.09
C ALA A 410 3.01 -18.66 -1.05
N GLY A 411 3.86 -17.65 -1.20
CA GLY A 411 3.71 -16.60 -2.20
C GLY A 411 2.78 -15.47 -1.78
N MET A 412 2.77 -14.44 -2.63
CA MET A 412 2.03 -13.22 -2.38
C MET A 412 0.53 -13.46 -2.31
N GLY A 413 -0.04 -13.31 -1.11
CA GLY A 413 -1.47 -13.36 -0.89
C GLY A 413 -2.17 -14.65 -1.27
N CYS A 414 -1.42 -15.70 -1.58
CA CYS A 414 -2.00 -16.99 -1.87
C CYS A 414 -2.43 -17.65 -0.59
N ASP A 415 -3.68 -18.03 -0.53
CA ASP A 415 -4.17 -18.92 0.50
C ASP A 415 -3.68 -20.35 0.22
N PHE A 416 -3.23 -21.03 1.28
CA PHE A 416 -2.88 -22.44 1.19
C PHE A 416 -4.07 -23.32 0.73
N ASP A 417 -5.27 -22.77 0.82
CA ASP A 417 -6.52 -23.48 0.67
C ASP A 417 -7.12 -23.45 -0.73
N ASP A 418 -6.61 -22.62 -1.62
CA ASP A 418 -7.09 -22.58 -3.02
C ASP A 418 -6.56 -23.74 -3.87
N GLY A 419 -6.25 -24.87 -3.25
CA GLY A 419 -5.90 -26.11 -3.95
C GLY A 419 -4.63 -26.02 -4.82
N GLY A 420 -3.65 -25.25 -4.39
CA GLY A 420 -2.47 -24.92 -5.18
C GLY A 420 -2.59 -23.55 -5.87
N GLY A 421 -3.46 -22.76 -5.38
CA GLY A 421 -3.86 -21.39 -5.45
C GLY A 421 -3.40 -20.56 -6.64
N GLN A 422 -4.34 -19.99 -7.35
CA GLN A 422 -4.15 -18.77 -8.09
C GLN A 422 -4.16 -17.63 -7.08
N CYS A 423 -3.09 -16.86 -6.97
CA CYS A 423 -3.10 -15.59 -6.26
C CYS A 423 -3.78 -14.53 -7.15
N THR A 424 -5.01 -14.77 -7.54
CA THR A 424 -5.78 -13.80 -8.28
C THR A 424 -6.19 -12.68 -7.34
N GLU A 425 -6.05 -11.45 -7.81
CA GLU A 425 -6.62 -10.26 -7.17
C GLU A 425 -6.10 -9.93 -5.76
N ASP A 426 -5.13 -10.64 -5.20
CA ASP A 426 -4.50 -10.30 -3.95
C ASP A 426 -3.39 -9.25 -4.15
N GLY A 427 -3.11 -8.47 -3.12
CA GLY A 427 -2.17 -7.36 -3.14
C GLY A 427 -2.84 -5.99 -3.10
N ASP A 428 -4.13 -5.91 -2.76
CA ASP A 428 -4.88 -4.66 -2.68
C ASP A 428 -4.60 -3.91 -1.36
N GLY A 429 -4.63 -2.59 -1.45
CA GLY A 429 -4.52 -1.75 -0.26
C GLY A 429 -5.75 -1.85 0.64
N ILE A 430 -6.92 -1.57 0.09
CA ILE A 430 -8.22 -1.76 0.75
C ILE A 430 -9.12 -2.55 -0.20
N ARG A 431 -9.69 -3.65 0.29
CA ARG A 431 -10.72 -4.39 -0.44
C ARG A 431 -12.05 -4.35 0.31
N ILE A 432 -13.09 -3.90 -0.38
CA ILE A 432 -14.46 -4.05 0.07
C ILE A 432 -15.02 -5.25 -0.69
N LYS A 433 -15.12 -6.39 -0.01
CA LYS A 433 -15.48 -7.66 -0.65
C LYS A 433 -16.95 -7.98 -0.45
N VAL A 434 -17.62 -8.35 -1.53
CA VAL A 434 -18.88 -9.08 -1.51
C VAL A 434 -18.60 -10.50 -1.99
N ASP A 435 -19.15 -11.48 -1.32
CA ASP A 435 -19.27 -12.82 -1.83
C ASP A 435 -20.75 -13.19 -1.86
N GLU A 436 -21.28 -13.41 -3.02
CA GLU A 436 -22.61 -13.95 -3.35
C GLU A 436 -23.86 -13.33 -2.70
N ALA A 437 -23.76 -12.59 -1.59
CA ALA A 437 -24.89 -11.95 -0.93
C ALA A 437 -24.89 -10.44 -1.07
N ALA A 438 -25.98 -9.90 -1.56
CA ALA A 438 -26.17 -8.49 -1.87
C ALA A 438 -25.99 -7.52 -0.69
N ASP A 439 -26.00 -7.99 0.55
CA ASP A 439 -26.07 -7.13 1.74
C ASP A 439 -24.78 -7.05 2.54
N SER A 440 -23.66 -7.57 2.02
CA SER A 440 -22.43 -7.69 2.81
C SER A 440 -21.41 -6.58 2.63
N ALA A 441 -21.57 -5.71 1.64
CA ALA A 441 -20.58 -4.66 1.34
C ALA A 441 -21.22 -3.37 0.83
N ASN A 442 -22.15 -2.81 1.58
CA ASN A 442 -22.91 -1.65 1.15
C ASN A 442 -22.95 -0.54 2.21
N ASN A 443 -23.22 0.68 1.74
CA ASN A 443 -23.30 1.88 2.57
C ASN A 443 -22.05 2.14 3.42
N ASN A 444 -20.86 1.76 2.95
CA ASN A 444 -19.60 2.04 3.63
C ASN A 444 -19.04 3.38 3.20
N THR A 445 -18.29 4.02 4.10
CA THR A 445 -17.51 5.23 3.82
C THR A 445 -16.03 4.92 3.96
N ILE A 446 -15.29 5.14 2.88
CA ILE A 446 -13.84 4.96 2.83
C ILE A 446 -13.22 6.33 2.55
N ALA A 447 -12.63 6.97 3.56
CA ALA A 447 -12.29 8.38 3.49
C ALA A 447 -10.90 8.69 4.03
N ARG A 448 -10.18 9.60 3.37
CA ARG A 448 -8.89 10.16 3.81
C ARG A 448 -7.81 9.12 4.13
N ASN A 449 -7.89 7.94 3.52
CA ASN A 449 -6.84 6.95 3.63
C ASN A 449 -5.69 7.32 2.70
N ARG A 450 -4.46 7.09 3.15
CA ARG A 450 -3.24 7.25 2.35
C ARG A 450 -2.65 5.87 2.03
N LEU A 451 -2.53 5.57 0.74
CA LEU A 451 -2.03 4.29 0.25
C LEU A 451 -0.76 4.53 -0.58
N GLU A 452 0.29 3.74 -0.34
CA GLU A 452 1.58 3.87 -1.03
C GLU A 452 2.18 2.50 -1.35
N ARG A 453 2.63 2.30 -2.58
CA ARG A 453 3.25 1.05 -3.06
C ARG A 453 2.39 -0.17 -2.78
N ILE A 454 1.30 -0.24 -3.51
CA ILE A 454 0.31 -1.31 -3.43
C ILE A 454 0.49 -2.23 -4.65
N ALA A 455 0.68 -3.52 -4.42
CA ALA A 455 1.01 -4.48 -5.46
C ALA A 455 -0.03 -4.55 -6.58
N HIS A 456 -1.32 -4.46 -6.25
CA HIS A 456 -2.43 -4.55 -7.17
C HIS A 456 -3.30 -3.30 -7.09
N ASN A 457 -4.61 -3.40 -6.80
CA ASN A 457 -5.44 -2.21 -6.73
C ASN A 457 -5.16 -1.40 -5.46
N GLY A 458 -5.15 -0.09 -5.55
CA GLY A 458 -5.14 0.74 -4.36
C GLY A 458 -6.39 0.46 -3.51
N ILE A 459 -7.57 0.62 -4.10
CA ILE A 459 -8.86 0.25 -3.49
C ILE A 459 -9.63 -0.62 -4.49
N ASP A 460 -10.02 -1.83 -4.08
CA ASP A 460 -10.83 -2.76 -4.86
C ASP A 460 -12.25 -2.86 -4.29
N VAL A 461 -13.26 -2.60 -5.14
CA VAL A 461 -14.60 -2.32 -4.68
C VAL A 461 -15.63 -3.26 -5.28
N PHE A 462 -16.36 -3.90 -4.41
CA PHE A 462 -17.57 -4.64 -4.71
C PHE A 462 -18.75 -4.04 -3.90
N GLY A 463 -19.98 -4.44 -4.20
CA GLY A 463 -21.17 -3.98 -3.49
C GLY A 463 -21.70 -2.63 -4.00
N TYR A 464 -22.60 -2.00 -3.23
CA TYR A 464 -23.36 -0.86 -3.69
C TYR A 464 -23.46 0.27 -2.66
N ALA A 465 -23.78 1.46 -3.12
CA ALA A 465 -23.97 2.65 -2.29
C ALA A 465 -22.78 2.99 -1.38
N ASN A 466 -21.55 2.56 -1.75
CA ASN A 466 -20.34 2.91 -1.03
C ASN A 466 -19.82 4.27 -1.48
N VAL A 467 -19.24 5.02 -0.55
CA VAL A 467 -18.63 6.33 -0.80
C VAL A 467 -17.12 6.27 -0.53
N PHE A 468 -16.35 6.73 -1.49
CA PHE A 468 -14.90 6.82 -1.44
C PHE A 468 -14.49 8.26 -1.63
N GLU A 469 -13.95 8.89 -0.59
CA GLU A 469 -13.68 10.31 -0.67
C GLU A 469 -12.35 10.71 -0.03
N GLN A 470 -11.65 11.62 -0.71
CA GLN A 470 -10.44 12.24 -0.18
C GLN A 470 -9.32 11.21 0.14
N ASN A 471 -9.33 10.05 -0.51
CA ASN A 471 -8.24 9.09 -0.39
C ASN A 471 -7.09 9.53 -1.30
N VAL A 472 -5.87 9.28 -0.84
CA VAL A 472 -4.64 9.55 -1.59
C VAL A 472 -3.96 8.22 -1.88
N ILE A 473 -3.75 7.94 -3.16
CA ILE A 473 -3.21 6.67 -3.63
C ILE A 473 -2.00 6.95 -4.51
N HIS A 474 -0.83 6.51 -4.05
CA HIS A 474 0.41 6.56 -4.80
C HIS A 474 0.90 5.15 -5.12
N GLU A 475 1.38 4.95 -6.35
CA GLU A 475 2.00 3.70 -6.79
C GLU A 475 1.12 2.46 -6.53
N ALA A 476 -0.16 2.52 -6.89
CA ALA A 476 -0.97 1.32 -7.05
C ALA A 476 -0.54 0.57 -8.33
N CYS A 477 -0.89 -0.71 -8.47
CA CYS A 477 -0.39 -1.56 -9.56
C CYS A 477 1.15 -1.68 -9.58
N TYR A 478 1.79 -1.64 -8.43
CA TYR A 478 3.25 -1.62 -8.30
C TYR A 478 3.92 -2.94 -8.70
N ALA A 479 3.31 -4.07 -8.37
CA ALA A 479 3.83 -5.41 -8.67
C ALA A 479 2.99 -6.21 -9.67
N LYS A 480 1.79 -5.75 -9.98
CA LYS A 480 0.84 -6.36 -10.91
C LYS A 480 0.34 -5.35 -11.92
N GLY A 481 -0.33 -5.82 -12.95
CA GLY A 481 -1.02 -5.01 -13.95
C GLY A 481 -2.48 -5.43 -14.08
N ASP A 482 -3.25 -4.75 -14.94
CA ASP A 482 -4.69 -4.88 -15.09
C ASP A 482 -5.44 -4.51 -13.79
N CYS A 483 -5.05 -3.40 -13.26
CA CYS A 483 -5.48 -2.88 -11.97
C CYS A 483 -5.60 -1.37 -11.99
N GLY A 484 -6.11 -0.79 -10.93
CA GLY A 484 -6.30 0.64 -10.81
C GLY A 484 -5.90 1.23 -9.47
N GLY A 485 -5.69 2.55 -9.43
CA GLY A 485 -5.71 3.25 -8.15
C GLY A 485 -7.00 2.93 -7.39
N VAL A 486 -8.13 2.97 -8.10
CA VAL A 486 -9.39 2.38 -7.64
C VAL A 486 -9.93 1.47 -8.75
N ARG A 487 -10.40 0.28 -8.40
CA ARG A 487 -11.10 -0.63 -9.29
C ARG A 487 -12.49 -0.97 -8.75
N THR A 488 -13.47 -1.09 -9.65
CA THR A 488 -14.78 -1.69 -9.36
C THR A 488 -14.98 -2.91 -10.26
N TYR A 489 -15.69 -3.92 -9.81
CA TYR A 489 -15.94 -5.11 -10.64
C TYR A 489 -17.28 -5.74 -10.34
N GLY A 490 -18.22 -5.66 -11.30
CA GLY A 490 -19.52 -6.32 -11.24
C GLY A 490 -19.54 -7.57 -12.14
N ARG A 491 -19.85 -8.74 -11.60
CA ARG A 491 -19.91 -9.99 -12.35
C ARG A 491 -21.30 -10.22 -12.94
N LEU A 492 -21.41 -10.35 -14.26
CA LEU A 492 -22.68 -10.68 -14.92
C LEU A 492 -23.02 -12.18 -14.90
N ASN A 493 -22.02 -13.07 -14.80
CA ASN A 493 -22.19 -14.49 -15.02
C ASN A 493 -22.28 -15.36 -13.74
N PHE A 494 -22.16 -14.75 -12.56
CA PHE A 494 -22.11 -15.48 -11.28
C PHE A 494 -23.21 -15.06 -10.30
N GLY A 495 -24.46 -14.87 -10.78
CA GLY A 495 -25.49 -14.37 -9.89
C GLY A 495 -25.26 -12.91 -9.47
N ALA A 496 -26.21 -12.29 -8.93
CA ALA A 496 -26.26 -10.85 -8.73
C ALA A 496 -25.31 -10.33 -7.65
N THR A 497 -24.01 -10.19 -7.95
CA THR A 497 -23.18 -9.31 -7.13
C THR A 497 -23.43 -7.88 -7.63
N PRO A 498 -24.27 -7.10 -6.96
CA PRO A 498 -24.60 -5.77 -7.46
C PRO A 498 -23.47 -4.80 -7.16
N VAL A 499 -22.91 -4.21 -8.21
CA VAL A 499 -22.00 -3.06 -8.10
C VAL A 499 -22.67 -1.86 -8.71
N TYR A 500 -23.25 -1.00 -7.89
CA TYR A 500 -24.00 0.16 -8.38
C TYR A 500 -24.06 1.29 -7.33
N GLN A 501 -24.35 2.51 -7.81
CA GLN A 501 -24.49 3.70 -6.95
C GLN A 501 -23.24 3.97 -6.09
N LEU A 502 -22.06 3.75 -6.66
CA LEU A 502 -20.80 4.09 -6.03
C LEU A 502 -20.47 5.56 -6.27
N ALA A 503 -19.86 6.22 -5.29
CA ALA A 503 -19.41 7.60 -5.42
C ALA A 503 -17.94 7.73 -5.04
N PHE A 504 -17.11 8.21 -5.97
CA PHE A 504 -15.71 8.54 -5.77
C PHE A 504 -15.55 10.04 -5.85
N ARG A 505 -15.18 10.69 -4.74
CA ARG A 505 -15.12 12.14 -4.63
C ARG A 505 -13.79 12.63 -4.14
N SER A 506 -13.20 13.59 -4.84
CA SER A 506 -11.99 14.28 -4.41
C SER A 506 -10.84 13.33 -4.02
N ASN A 507 -10.75 12.15 -4.64
CA ASN A 507 -9.61 11.27 -4.44
C ASN A 507 -8.45 11.73 -5.33
N ILE A 508 -7.23 11.48 -4.87
CA ILE A 508 -6.00 11.77 -5.60
C ILE A 508 -5.31 10.44 -5.90
N VAL A 509 -5.12 10.12 -7.17
CA VAL A 509 -4.41 8.95 -7.65
C VAL A 509 -3.19 9.40 -8.45
N VAL A 510 -2.02 8.99 -8.01
CA VAL A 510 -0.75 9.36 -8.63
C VAL A 510 0.05 8.11 -8.90
N ASP A 511 0.54 7.98 -10.12
CA ASP A 511 1.43 6.92 -10.56
C ASP A 511 0.84 5.50 -10.38
N THR A 512 0.24 4.99 -11.45
CA THR A 512 -0.21 3.59 -11.52
C THR A 512 0.58 2.89 -12.63
N PRO A 513 1.76 2.31 -12.30
CA PRO A 513 2.69 1.79 -13.30
C PRO A 513 2.16 0.57 -14.06
N GLY A 514 1.33 -0.27 -13.46
CA GLY A 514 0.78 -1.44 -14.12
C GLY A 514 1.87 -2.46 -14.50
N ASN A 515 2.58 -2.97 -13.50
CA ASN A 515 3.74 -3.83 -13.64
C ASN A 515 3.47 -5.10 -14.48
N THR A 516 4.38 -5.39 -15.40
CA THR A 516 4.33 -6.54 -16.30
C THR A 516 5.59 -7.40 -16.27
N ASP A 517 6.42 -7.28 -15.22
CA ASP A 517 7.60 -8.11 -15.03
C ASP A 517 7.22 -9.59 -15.01
N GLY A 518 7.95 -10.40 -15.75
CA GLY A 518 7.65 -11.83 -15.91
C GLY A 518 6.43 -12.15 -16.78
N CYS A 519 5.73 -11.19 -17.35
CA CYS A 519 4.64 -11.46 -18.30
C CYS A 519 5.18 -11.95 -19.65
N HIS A 520 4.39 -12.77 -20.34
CA HIS A 520 4.62 -13.12 -21.74
C HIS A 520 4.68 -11.86 -22.62
N ASP A 521 5.48 -11.88 -23.68
CA ASP A 521 5.71 -10.71 -24.55
C ASP A 521 4.44 -10.04 -25.08
N ASP A 522 3.41 -10.81 -25.38
CA ASP A 522 2.10 -10.26 -25.81
C ASP A 522 1.38 -9.45 -24.71
N TYR A 523 1.84 -9.55 -23.47
CA TYR A 523 1.24 -8.92 -22.30
C TYR A 523 2.17 -7.95 -21.57
N LYS A 524 3.31 -7.61 -22.17
CA LYS A 524 4.30 -6.68 -21.56
C LYS A 524 3.92 -5.20 -21.65
N ALA A 525 2.85 -4.85 -22.36
CA ALA A 525 2.35 -3.48 -22.31
C ALA A 525 1.89 -3.14 -20.88
N LEU A 526 2.39 -2.02 -20.34
CA LEU A 526 2.01 -1.52 -19.03
C LEU A 526 0.51 -1.26 -18.96
N PHE A 527 -0.16 -1.72 -17.90
CA PHE A 527 -1.60 -1.76 -17.85
C PHE A 527 -2.11 -1.38 -16.45
N GLY A 528 -1.89 -0.11 -16.08
CA GLY A 528 -2.34 0.50 -14.84
C GLY A 528 -3.28 1.66 -15.10
N PHE A 529 -4.45 1.66 -14.46
CA PHE A 529 -5.49 2.67 -14.59
C PHE A 529 -5.57 3.57 -13.35
N GLY A 530 -5.97 4.80 -13.52
CA GLY A 530 -6.27 5.65 -12.37
C GLY A 530 -7.56 5.22 -11.67
N LEU A 531 -8.70 5.46 -12.31
CA LEU A 531 -10.03 5.03 -11.87
C LEU A 531 -10.56 4.01 -12.88
N TYR A 532 -10.60 2.76 -12.46
CA TYR A 532 -10.95 1.61 -13.30
C TYR A 532 -12.37 1.12 -12.98
N ILE A 533 -13.36 1.59 -13.75
CA ILE A 533 -14.74 1.14 -13.61
C ILE A 533 -14.93 -0.07 -14.51
N ASP A 534 -14.47 -1.21 -13.98
CA ASP A 534 -14.42 -2.48 -14.67
C ASP A 534 -15.77 -3.17 -14.66
N ASN A 535 -16.00 -3.94 -15.62
CA ASN A 535 -17.13 -4.79 -15.98
C ASN A 535 -18.40 -4.66 -15.12
N TYR A 536 -19.49 -4.19 -15.76
CA TYR A 536 -20.86 -4.23 -15.25
C TYR A 536 -21.15 -3.43 -13.98
N SER A 537 -20.33 -2.41 -13.68
CA SER A 537 -20.62 -1.44 -12.63
C SER A 537 -21.64 -0.39 -13.12
N ARG A 538 -22.66 -0.07 -12.34
CA ARG A 538 -23.74 0.81 -12.75
C ARG A 538 -23.87 2.05 -11.88
N ASP A 539 -24.25 3.16 -12.50
CA ASP A 539 -24.52 4.43 -11.82
C ASP A 539 -23.34 4.89 -10.93
N VAL A 540 -22.12 4.77 -11.48
CA VAL A 540 -20.89 5.16 -10.76
C VAL A 540 -20.62 6.65 -10.97
N LEU A 541 -20.50 7.38 -9.87
CA LEU A 541 -20.15 8.81 -9.87
C LEU A 541 -18.66 8.99 -9.60
N LEU A 542 -17.94 9.62 -10.54
CA LEU A 542 -16.58 10.11 -10.36
C LEU A 542 -16.61 11.64 -10.33
N GLU A 543 -16.34 12.25 -9.18
CA GLU A 543 -16.50 13.70 -8.99
C GLU A 543 -15.29 14.33 -8.31
N GLY A 544 -14.70 15.32 -8.98
CA GLY A 544 -13.63 16.13 -8.39
C GLY A 544 -12.32 15.36 -8.11
N ASN A 545 -12.14 14.17 -8.70
CA ASN A 545 -10.93 13.39 -8.50
C ASN A 545 -9.76 13.93 -9.32
N THR A 546 -8.57 13.74 -8.83
CA THR A 546 -7.32 14.04 -9.53
C THR A 546 -6.62 12.74 -9.87
N VAL A 547 -6.24 12.54 -11.14
CA VAL A 547 -5.52 11.34 -11.60
C VAL A 547 -4.31 11.76 -12.43
N ILE A 548 -3.15 11.30 -12.02
CA ILE A 548 -1.86 11.70 -12.58
C ILE A 548 -1.04 10.45 -12.92
N ASP A 549 -0.42 10.45 -14.10
CA ASP A 549 0.63 9.50 -14.52
C ASP A 549 0.23 8.00 -14.50
N SER A 550 -1.02 7.67 -14.78
CA SER A 550 -1.43 6.28 -15.00
C SER A 550 -0.95 5.78 -16.37
N THR A 551 -0.48 4.53 -16.44
CA THR A 551 0.13 4.01 -17.68
C THR A 551 -0.87 3.62 -18.77
N ALA A 552 -2.10 3.21 -18.42
CA ALA A 552 -3.14 2.88 -19.39
C ALA A 552 -4.12 4.04 -19.62
N ALA A 553 -5.04 4.30 -18.72
CA ALA A 553 -5.94 5.45 -18.82
C ALA A 553 -6.16 6.10 -17.45
N GLY A 554 -6.45 7.40 -17.45
CA GLY A 554 -6.85 8.10 -16.22
C GLY A 554 -8.17 7.56 -15.70
N ILE A 555 -9.18 7.46 -16.56
CA ILE A 555 -10.47 6.81 -16.27
C ILE A 555 -10.77 5.79 -17.36
N LEU A 556 -11.13 4.57 -16.97
CA LEU A 556 -11.74 3.58 -17.84
C LEU A 556 -13.15 3.24 -17.35
N TYR A 557 -14.14 3.29 -18.26
CA TYR A 557 -15.42 2.62 -18.08
C TYR A 557 -15.53 1.45 -19.08
N GLN A 558 -15.76 0.25 -18.55
CA GLN A 558 -15.90 -0.97 -19.35
C GLN A 558 -17.22 -1.68 -19.00
N HIS A 559 -18.07 -1.95 -19.96
CA HIS A 559 -19.43 -2.51 -19.75
C HIS A 559 -20.21 -1.80 -18.63
N SER A 560 -19.97 -0.54 -18.39
CA SER A 560 -20.39 0.16 -17.18
C SER A 560 -21.09 1.47 -17.47
N THR A 561 -21.82 1.97 -16.46
CA THR A 561 -22.56 3.24 -16.60
C THR A 561 -22.20 4.21 -15.47
N GLY A 562 -22.24 5.51 -15.77
CA GLY A 562 -21.98 6.50 -14.74
C GLY A 562 -21.85 7.94 -15.22
N THR A 563 -21.36 8.76 -14.30
CA THR A 563 -21.07 10.18 -14.53
C THR A 563 -19.66 10.48 -14.06
N ALA A 564 -18.85 11.09 -14.91
CA ALA A 564 -17.55 11.65 -14.53
C ALA A 564 -17.64 13.19 -14.68
N ARG A 565 -17.51 13.91 -13.56
CA ARG A 565 -17.60 15.35 -13.55
C ARG A 565 -16.53 16.03 -12.70
N ASN A 566 -16.03 17.15 -13.19
CA ASN A 566 -15.07 18.00 -12.50
C ASN A 566 -13.78 17.27 -12.09
N ASN A 567 -13.40 16.18 -12.79
CA ASN A 567 -12.15 15.48 -12.53
C ASN A 567 -11.00 16.14 -13.27
N VAL A 568 -9.81 16.05 -12.72
CA VAL A 568 -8.56 16.50 -13.36
C VAL A 568 -7.73 15.28 -13.71
N LEU A 569 -7.55 15.01 -14.98
CA LEU A 569 -6.79 13.91 -15.53
C LEU A 569 -5.56 14.47 -16.25
N TYR A 570 -4.38 14.22 -15.73
CA TYR A 570 -3.15 14.83 -16.21
C TYR A 570 -2.09 13.79 -16.53
N ASN A 571 -1.56 13.83 -17.74
CA ASN A 571 -0.46 12.99 -18.25
C ASN A 571 -0.70 11.48 -18.13
N ASN A 572 -1.92 11.02 -18.05
CA ASN A 572 -2.21 9.59 -18.08
C ASN A 572 -1.95 9.03 -19.47
N SER A 573 -1.73 7.68 -19.57
CA SER A 573 -1.52 7.01 -20.85
C SER A 573 -0.07 6.96 -21.32
N ALA A 574 0.82 6.57 -20.41
CA ALA A 574 2.22 6.33 -20.72
C ALA A 574 2.45 5.04 -21.53
N GLY A 575 1.49 4.11 -21.46
CA GLY A 575 1.57 2.80 -22.10
C GLY A 575 1.06 2.76 -23.55
N THR A 576 1.07 1.57 -24.13
CA THR A 576 0.77 1.36 -25.57
C THR A 576 -0.67 0.97 -25.87
N LEU A 577 -1.47 0.60 -24.86
CA LEU A 577 -2.85 0.12 -25.05
C LEU A 577 -3.85 1.21 -24.73
N GLY A 578 -4.56 1.69 -25.76
CA GLY A 578 -5.76 2.52 -25.62
C GLY A 578 -5.58 3.84 -24.87
N ALA A 579 -4.43 4.36 -24.93
CA ALA A 579 -3.88 5.47 -24.20
C ALA A 579 -4.73 6.75 -24.28
N SER A 580 -5.58 6.96 -23.28
CA SER A 580 -6.40 8.18 -23.21
C SER A 580 -6.63 8.64 -21.77
N GLN A 581 -6.93 9.93 -21.60
CA GLN A 581 -7.32 10.43 -20.29
C GLN A 581 -8.63 9.77 -19.84
N VAL A 582 -9.59 9.66 -20.74
CA VAL A 582 -10.84 8.89 -20.54
C VAL A 582 -10.97 7.86 -21.66
N ALA A 583 -11.13 6.60 -21.29
CA ALA A 583 -11.44 5.48 -22.17
C ALA A 583 -12.84 4.95 -21.90
N LEU A 584 -13.64 4.80 -22.96
CA LEU A 584 -14.99 4.23 -22.90
C LEU A 584 -14.99 2.96 -23.75
N ALA A 585 -14.85 1.82 -23.09
CA ALA A 585 -14.80 0.52 -23.74
C ALA A 585 -16.19 -0.12 -23.79
N GLU A 586 -16.38 -0.98 -24.78
CA GLU A 586 -17.58 -1.79 -25.00
C GLU A 586 -18.85 -1.02 -25.41
N SER A 587 -19.69 -1.69 -26.17
CA SER A 587 -20.83 -1.06 -26.84
C SER A 587 -22.00 -0.70 -25.91
N ASP A 588 -22.07 -1.28 -24.73
CA ASP A 588 -23.09 -1.05 -23.70
C ASP A 588 -22.67 -0.05 -22.62
N THR A 589 -21.43 0.43 -22.63
CA THR A 589 -20.97 1.51 -21.75
C THR A 589 -21.77 2.81 -22.02
N ARG A 590 -22.22 3.48 -20.94
CA ARG A 590 -22.98 4.73 -21.00
C ARG A 590 -22.51 5.71 -19.94
N VAL A 591 -21.90 6.81 -20.37
CA VAL A 591 -21.27 7.78 -19.47
C VAL A 591 -21.69 9.21 -19.81
N ASN A 592 -21.89 10.03 -18.77
CA ASN A 592 -22.00 11.47 -18.85
C ASN A 592 -20.65 12.10 -18.45
N LEU A 593 -20.05 12.90 -19.33
CA LEU A 593 -18.80 13.63 -19.08
C LEU A 593 -19.06 15.13 -18.93
N GLN A 594 -18.75 15.73 -17.78
CA GLN A 594 -19.06 17.14 -17.55
C GLN A 594 -17.97 17.85 -16.74
N GLY A 595 -17.43 18.95 -17.29
CA GLY A 595 -16.51 19.82 -16.57
C GLY A 595 -15.15 19.20 -16.24
N ASN A 596 -14.74 18.13 -16.94
CA ASN A 596 -13.46 17.47 -16.65
C ASN A 596 -12.31 18.17 -17.39
N VAL A 597 -11.14 18.17 -16.75
CA VAL A 597 -9.86 18.51 -17.37
C VAL A 597 -9.20 17.23 -17.87
N LEU A 598 -9.04 17.12 -19.19
CA LEU A 598 -8.46 15.97 -19.88
C LEU A 598 -7.15 16.42 -20.53
N PHE A 599 -6.04 16.34 -19.79
CA PHE A 599 -4.76 16.91 -20.18
C PHE A 599 -3.76 15.81 -20.57
N ALA A 600 -3.55 15.62 -21.88
CA ALA A 600 -2.61 14.62 -22.39
C ALA A 600 -1.28 15.26 -22.80
N LEU A 601 -0.16 14.62 -22.46
CA LEU A 601 1.19 15.13 -22.72
C LEU A 601 2.02 14.25 -23.66
N LYS A 602 1.62 13.02 -23.90
CA LYS A 602 2.36 12.13 -24.82
C LYS A 602 1.73 12.12 -26.19
N SER A 603 2.52 12.21 -27.25
CA SER A 603 2.04 12.27 -28.64
C SER A 603 1.16 11.08 -29.03
N THR A 604 1.34 9.93 -28.38
CA THR A 604 0.52 8.72 -28.56
C THR A 604 -0.77 8.76 -27.75
N ALA A 605 -0.86 9.58 -26.70
CA ALA A 605 -2.02 9.68 -25.82
C ALA A 605 -3.18 10.41 -26.50
N ARG A 606 -4.38 10.17 -26.00
CA ARG A 606 -5.61 10.83 -26.40
C ARG A 606 -6.29 11.45 -25.18
N THR A 607 -7.10 12.46 -25.39
CA THR A 607 -7.92 13.01 -24.30
C THR A 607 -9.16 12.14 -24.08
N LEU A 608 -9.77 11.62 -25.14
CA LEU A 608 -10.94 10.76 -25.08
C LEU A 608 -10.83 9.65 -26.12
N SER A 609 -11.18 8.42 -25.76
CA SER A 609 -11.35 7.30 -26.70
C SER A 609 -12.65 6.52 -26.41
N GLY A 610 -13.22 5.91 -27.48
CA GLY A 610 -14.44 5.11 -27.41
C GLY A 610 -15.34 5.28 -28.61
N ALA A 611 -16.63 4.99 -28.43
CA ALA A 611 -17.65 5.21 -29.44
C ALA A 611 -18.58 6.39 -29.07
N ARG A 612 -19.15 7.10 -30.07
CA ARG A 612 -20.11 8.17 -29.77
C ARG A 612 -21.30 7.67 -28.93
N ALA A 613 -21.74 6.43 -29.15
CA ALA A 613 -22.86 5.84 -28.45
C ALA A 613 -22.58 5.60 -26.94
N ASN A 614 -21.30 5.60 -26.53
CA ASN A 614 -20.91 5.46 -25.12
C ASN A 614 -21.22 6.74 -24.31
N LEU A 615 -21.37 7.89 -24.97
CA LEU A 615 -21.65 9.15 -24.31
C LEU A 615 -23.16 9.47 -24.33
N THR A 616 -23.74 9.55 -23.15
CA THR A 616 -25.12 10.02 -22.96
C THR A 616 -25.19 11.55 -23.02
N ALA A 617 -24.18 12.22 -22.47
CA ALA A 617 -23.95 13.66 -22.54
C ALA A 617 -22.46 13.96 -22.42
N SER A 618 -22.01 15.08 -22.95
CA SER A 618 -20.64 15.60 -22.76
C SER A 618 -20.67 17.11 -23.02
N ASP A 619 -20.21 17.90 -22.00
CA ASP A 619 -20.08 19.36 -22.17
C ASP A 619 -19.19 19.97 -21.07
N TYR A 620 -18.74 21.20 -21.30
CA TYR A 620 -17.88 21.98 -20.38
C TYR A 620 -16.54 21.31 -20.05
N ASN A 621 -16.07 20.35 -20.85
CA ASN A 621 -14.79 19.68 -20.64
C ASN A 621 -13.64 20.48 -21.23
N ASP A 622 -12.45 20.31 -20.67
CA ASP A 622 -11.20 20.85 -21.17
C ASP A 622 -10.39 19.73 -21.84
N PHE A 623 -10.33 19.73 -23.17
CA PHE A 623 -9.59 18.77 -23.96
C PHE A 623 -8.22 19.36 -24.32
N PHE A 624 -7.20 19.12 -23.53
CA PHE A 624 -5.87 19.71 -23.68
C PHE A 624 -4.84 18.71 -24.17
N HIS A 625 -4.19 19.05 -25.29
CA HIS A 625 -3.07 18.30 -25.85
C HIS A 625 -2.12 19.23 -26.63
N PRO A 626 -1.02 19.72 -26.03
CA PRO A 626 -0.17 20.73 -26.66
C PRO A 626 0.60 20.23 -27.90
N TYR A 627 0.76 18.91 -28.09
CA TYR A 627 1.56 18.32 -29.15
C TYR A 627 0.76 17.76 -30.33
N VAL A 628 -0.55 17.47 -30.15
CA VAL A 628 -1.37 16.81 -31.17
C VAL A 628 -2.74 17.47 -31.27
N ALA A 629 -3.07 17.97 -32.45
CA ALA A 629 -4.36 18.62 -32.66
C ALA A 629 -5.54 17.64 -32.71
N LYS A 630 -5.34 16.41 -33.24
CA LYS A 630 -6.40 15.39 -33.35
C LYS A 630 -6.29 14.36 -32.26
N HIS A 631 -6.68 14.72 -31.06
CA HIS A 631 -6.51 13.94 -29.84
C HIS A 631 -7.80 13.31 -29.28
N ILE A 632 -8.94 13.49 -29.91
CA ILE A 632 -10.21 12.81 -29.60
C ILE A 632 -10.35 11.62 -30.53
N SER A 633 -10.25 10.40 -30.01
CA SER A 633 -10.25 9.14 -30.77
C SER A 633 -11.62 8.45 -30.69
N VAL A 634 -12.58 8.96 -31.41
CA VAL A 634 -13.94 8.40 -31.51
C VAL A 634 -14.29 8.27 -32.98
N ASN A 635 -14.39 7.04 -33.48
CA ASN A 635 -14.54 6.74 -34.87
C ASN A 635 -13.54 7.55 -35.75
N GLY A 636 -12.25 7.33 -35.45
CA GLY A 636 -11.12 8.09 -36.02
C GLY A 636 -10.75 9.32 -35.20
N SER A 637 -9.50 9.80 -35.35
CA SER A 637 -8.97 10.94 -34.62
C SER A 637 -9.54 12.27 -35.10
N LYS A 638 -9.96 13.14 -34.17
CA LYS A 638 -10.64 14.41 -34.40
C LYS A 638 -10.03 15.53 -33.55
N THR A 639 -10.09 16.76 -34.07
CA THR A 639 -10.02 17.98 -33.27
C THR A 639 -11.32 18.15 -32.48
N LEU A 640 -11.37 19.07 -31.53
CA LEU A 640 -12.63 19.40 -30.84
C LEU A 640 -13.70 19.95 -31.80
N ALA A 641 -13.31 20.75 -32.78
CA ALA A 641 -14.26 21.28 -33.78
C ALA A 641 -14.86 20.15 -34.64
N GLU A 642 -14.05 19.24 -35.16
CA GLU A 642 -14.51 18.05 -35.90
C GLU A 642 -15.38 17.14 -35.02
N TRP A 643 -15.01 17.00 -33.72
CA TRP A 643 -15.80 16.26 -32.76
C TRP A 643 -17.18 16.82 -32.51
N ARG A 644 -17.26 18.14 -32.26
CA ARG A 644 -18.55 18.85 -32.14
C ARG A 644 -19.47 18.62 -33.34
N SER A 645 -18.93 18.81 -34.54
CA SER A 645 -19.69 18.60 -35.79
C SER A 645 -20.17 17.16 -35.96
N TYR A 646 -19.36 16.16 -35.53
CA TYR A 646 -19.70 14.76 -35.62
C TYR A 646 -20.69 14.30 -34.55
N SER A 647 -20.47 14.73 -33.32
CA SER A 647 -21.17 14.20 -32.15
C SER A 647 -22.43 14.96 -31.74
N GLY A 648 -22.47 16.27 -32.02
CA GLY A 648 -23.44 17.21 -31.48
C GLY A 648 -23.26 17.50 -29.98
N LEU A 649 -22.11 17.12 -29.40
CA LEU A 649 -21.76 17.30 -27.99
C LEU A 649 -20.66 18.37 -27.82
N ASP A 650 -20.34 18.70 -26.58
CA ASP A 650 -19.21 19.55 -26.16
C ASP A 650 -19.28 20.98 -26.73
N ALA A 651 -20.50 21.53 -26.78
CA ALA A 651 -20.72 22.86 -27.30
C ALA A 651 -19.94 23.95 -26.55
N HIS A 652 -19.80 23.79 -25.21
CA HIS A 652 -19.13 24.76 -24.34
C HIS A 652 -17.76 24.25 -23.82
N SER A 653 -17.28 23.14 -24.35
CA SER A 653 -15.96 22.57 -23.97
C SER A 653 -14.84 23.37 -24.63
N HIS A 654 -13.62 23.28 -24.09
CA HIS A 654 -12.47 24.03 -24.59
C HIS A 654 -11.35 23.07 -25.04
N GLU A 655 -10.48 23.57 -25.92
CA GLU A 655 -9.27 22.88 -26.33
C GLU A 655 -8.02 23.71 -26.06
N THR A 656 -6.88 23.09 -26.21
CA THR A 656 -5.56 23.72 -26.02
C THR A 656 -5.44 25.01 -26.82
N TRP A 657 -5.10 26.12 -26.16
CA TRP A 657 -4.88 27.41 -26.75
C TRP A 657 -3.40 27.68 -27.11
N TYR A 658 -2.49 26.72 -26.83
CA TYR A 658 -1.08 26.77 -27.17
C TYR A 658 -0.63 25.45 -27.78
N THR A 659 0.48 25.48 -28.51
CA THR A 659 1.09 24.31 -29.13
C THR A 659 2.56 24.23 -28.77
N GLN A 660 3.09 23.02 -28.68
CA GLN A 660 4.50 22.71 -28.48
C GLN A 660 4.97 21.74 -29.55
N ALA A 661 6.25 21.80 -29.91
CA ALA A 661 6.83 20.85 -30.84
C ALA A 661 7.01 19.49 -30.14
N ALA A 662 6.90 18.41 -30.92
CA ALA A 662 7.14 17.08 -30.38
C ALA A 662 8.56 16.94 -29.83
N GLY A 663 8.69 16.49 -28.59
CA GLY A 663 9.97 16.35 -27.89
C GLY A 663 10.37 17.58 -27.02
N GLU A 664 9.65 18.70 -27.15
CA GLU A 664 9.80 19.78 -26.19
C GLU A 664 9.21 19.40 -24.83
N PRO A 665 9.85 19.78 -23.71
CA PRO A 665 9.30 19.55 -22.38
C PRO A 665 7.95 20.25 -22.22
N PRO A 666 7.00 19.68 -21.46
CA PRO A 666 5.72 20.29 -21.25
C PRO A 666 5.85 21.61 -20.45
N ARG A 667 5.21 22.67 -20.92
CA ARG A 667 5.08 23.93 -20.18
C ARG A 667 4.03 23.87 -19.08
N SER A 668 3.17 22.85 -19.12
CA SER A 668 2.15 22.63 -18.11
C SER A 668 2.74 21.94 -16.89
N ARG A 669 2.22 22.30 -15.71
CA ARG A 669 2.43 21.61 -14.44
C ARG A 669 1.10 21.40 -13.74
N ILE A 670 0.97 20.30 -13.04
CA ILE A 670 -0.14 20.08 -12.12
C ILE A 670 0.34 20.32 -10.70
N PHE A 671 -0.43 21.08 -9.96
CA PHE A 671 -0.28 21.30 -8.53
C PHE A 671 -1.46 20.65 -7.83
N TYR A 672 -1.21 19.93 -6.75
CA TYR A 672 -2.28 19.28 -5.99
C TYR A 672 -2.01 19.40 -4.49
N ASN A 673 -3.09 19.37 -3.72
CA ASN A 673 -3.10 19.36 -2.27
C ASN A 673 -3.70 18.04 -1.81
N ASP A 674 -2.86 17.15 -1.30
CA ASP A 674 -3.22 15.81 -0.81
C ASP A 674 -3.47 15.76 0.70
N THR A 675 -3.78 16.91 1.30
CA THR A 675 -4.01 17.05 2.73
C THR A 675 -5.41 17.56 3.06
N ALA A 676 -5.83 17.37 4.31
CA ALA A 676 -7.14 17.80 4.81
C ALA A 676 -7.22 19.32 5.11
N VAL A 677 -6.13 20.06 4.88
CA VAL A 677 -6.10 21.53 5.10
C VAL A 677 -5.76 22.25 3.81
N GLY A 678 -6.32 23.45 3.63
CA GLY A 678 -5.97 24.28 2.46
C GLY A 678 -4.49 24.65 2.47
N GLN A 679 -3.86 24.61 1.30
CA GLN A 679 -2.45 24.92 1.14
C GLN A 679 -2.25 26.10 0.18
N THR A 680 -1.27 26.95 0.48
CA THR A 680 -0.78 27.97 -0.42
C THR A 680 0.58 27.54 -0.94
N ILE A 681 0.67 27.29 -2.24
CA ILE A 681 1.89 26.88 -2.92
C ILE A 681 2.58 28.14 -3.44
N ASP A 682 3.85 28.31 -3.13
CA ASP A 682 4.68 29.38 -3.70
C ASP A 682 5.07 28.99 -5.13
N LEU A 683 4.68 29.83 -6.10
CA LEU A 683 5.01 29.64 -7.52
C LEU A 683 6.34 30.32 -7.90
N GLY A 684 7.01 30.94 -6.93
CA GLY A 684 8.24 31.67 -7.16
C GLY A 684 8.03 32.84 -8.13
N TYR A 685 8.99 33.04 -9.01
CA TYR A 685 9.00 34.12 -10.01
C TYR A 685 8.33 33.71 -11.34
N THR A 686 7.91 32.46 -11.48
CA THR A 686 7.28 31.99 -12.72
C THR A 686 5.88 32.56 -12.87
N SER A 687 5.62 33.20 -13.99
CA SER A 687 4.26 33.54 -14.41
C SER A 687 3.61 32.34 -15.07
N TYR A 688 2.46 31.98 -14.60
CA TYR A 688 1.62 30.93 -15.18
C TYR A 688 0.34 31.48 -15.77
N PHE A 689 -0.28 30.70 -16.60
CA PHE A 689 -1.67 30.87 -17.04
C PHE A 689 -2.48 29.66 -16.55
N ASP A 690 -3.70 29.91 -16.10
CA ASP A 690 -4.67 28.84 -15.96
C ASP A 690 -5.22 28.37 -17.33
N LEU A 691 -6.09 27.35 -17.32
CA LEU A 691 -6.68 26.83 -18.57
C LEU A 691 -7.62 27.82 -19.27
N ARG A 692 -7.98 28.93 -18.62
CA ARG A 692 -8.78 30.04 -19.18
C ARG A 692 -7.93 31.26 -19.55
N GLN A 693 -6.60 31.09 -19.56
CA GLN A 693 -5.63 32.13 -19.88
C GLN A 693 -5.59 33.31 -18.87
N ASN A 694 -6.10 33.11 -17.66
CA ASN A 694 -5.89 34.05 -16.57
C ASN A 694 -4.48 33.91 -16.02
N VAL A 695 -3.82 35.05 -15.76
CA VAL A 695 -2.46 35.07 -15.21
C VAL A 695 -2.47 34.67 -13.73
N VAL A 696 -1.60 33.75 -13.35
CA VAL A 696 -1.37 33.29 -11.98
C VAL A 696 0.10 33.51 -11.63
N VAL A 697 0.38 34.32 -10.61
CA VAL A 697 1.75 34.68 -10.20
C VAL A 697 1.89 34.65 -8.68
N GLY A 698 3.10 34.42 -8.21
CA GLY A 698 3.47 34.48 -6.81
C GLY A 698 2.98 33.29 -6.01
N SER A 699 1.70 33.04 -5.88
CA SER A 699 1.17 31.91 -5.11
C SER A 699 -0.13 31.34 -5.66
N LEU A 700 -0.33 30.06 -5.39
CA LEU A 700 -1.53 29.30 -5.74
C LEU A 700 -2.15 28.71 -4.47
N TYR A 701 -3.39 29.09 -4.16
CA TYR A 701 -4.14 28.43 -3.09
C TYR A 701 -4.90 27.22 -3.62
N LEU A 702 -4.73 26.09 -2.97
CA LEU A 702 -5.48 24.85 -3.22
C LEU A 702 -6.27 24.44 -1.99
N SER A 703 -7.56 24.22 -2.19
CA SER A 703 -8.44 23.61 -1.20
C SER A 703 -7.99 22.17 -0.90
N PRO A 704 -8.41 21.57 0.25
CA PRO A 704 -8.11 20.18 0.54
C PRO A 704 -8.51 19.23 -0.61
N PHE A 705 -7.63 18.28 -0.93
CA PHE A 705 -7.84 17.23 -1.94
C PHE A 705 -8.26 17.78 -3.31
N THR A 706 -7.67 18.89 -3.72
CA THR A 706 -7.90 19.47 -5.05
C THR A 706 -6.59 19.67 -5.81
N SER A 707 -6.71 19.87 -7.11
CA SER A 707 -5.58 20.15 -7.99
C SER A 707 -5.90 21.24 -9.00
N GLN A 708 -4.85 21.83 -9.55
CA GLN A 708 -4.95 22.80 -10.65
C GLN A 708 -3.80 22.61 -11.64
N VAL A 709 -4.12 22.60 -12.92
CA VAL A 709 -3.12 22.62 -13.99
C VAL A 709 -2.83 24.08 -14.38
N LEU A 710 -1.55 24.41 -14.38
CA LEU A 710 -1.05 25.72 -14.82
C LEU A 710 -0.06 25.54 -15.97
N ILE A 711 0.03 26.54 -16.83
CA ILE A 711 0.90 26.59 -18.01
C ILE A 711 1.89 27.75 -17.84
N ALA A 712 3.18 27.46 -17.79
CA ALA A 712 4.22 28.47 -17.65
C ALA A 712 4.20 29.44 -18.85
N SER A 713 4.31 30.72 -18.55
CA SER A 713 4.29 31.79 -19.57
C SER A 713 5.60 31.91 -20.34
N ALA A 714 6.72 31.49 -19.77
CA ALA A 714 8.02 31.47 -20.38
C ALA A 714 8.72 30.14 -20.07
N ASP A 715 9.55 29.69 -21.01
CA ASP A 715 10.40 28.54 -20.82
C ASP A 715 11.66 28.97 -20.06
N VAL A 716 11.75 28.62 -18.80
CA VAL A 716 12.88 28.91 -17.94
C VAL A 716 13.29 27.64 -17.17
N PRO A 717 14.58 27.45 -16.89
CA PRO A 717 15.01 26.38 -15.99
C PRO A 717 14.60 26.68 -14.55
N ASP A 718 14.56 25.67 -13.73
CA ASP A 718 14.36 25.74 -12.28
C ASP A 718 15.23 24.68 -11.61
N LEU A 719 16.38 25.08 -11.14
CA LEU A 719 17.36 24.16 -10.53
C LEU A 719 17.01 23.95 -9.05
N VAL A 720 16.65 22.74 -8.69
CA VAL A 720 16.37 22.35 -7.31
C VAL A 720 17.50 21.50 -6.76
N LEU A 721 18.12 21.99 -5.68
CA LEU A 721 19.19 21.28 -5.00
C LEU A 721 18.72 20.78 -3.63
N THR A 722 18.89 19.48 -3.38
CA THR A 722 18.62 18.88 -2.07
C THR A 722 19.85 18.13 -1.56
N MET A 723 19.92 17.88 -0.25
CA MET A 723 20.98 17.12 0.38
C MET A 723 20.37 16.20 1.44
N ALA A 724 20.69 14.93 1.40
CA ALA A 724 20.19 13.91 2.33
C ALA A 724 21.34 13.02 2.85
N LEU A 725 21.25 12.61 4.10
CA LEU A 725 22.16 11.65 4.70
C LEU A 725 21.73 10.23 4.34
N ASP A 726 22.69 9.41 3.90
CA ASP A 726 22.47 8.00 3.59
C ASP A 726 22.78 7.19 4.85
N GLY A 727 21.76 6.86 5.65
CA GLY A 727 21.90 6.07 6.87
C GLY A 727 21.47 6.77 8.17
N PRO A 728 21.70 6.16 9.33
CA PRO A 728 21.31 6.73 10.61
C PRO A 728 22.06 8.04 10.86
N GLY A 729 21.35 9.06 11.32
CA GLY A 729 21.86 10.43 11.52
C GLY A 729 22.97 10.62 12.57
N THR A 730 23.51 9.53 13.12
CA THR A 730 24.56 9.55 14.16
C THR A 730 25.94 9.58 13.51
N VAL A 731 26.69 10.63 13.73
CA VAL A 731 28.08 10.72 13.27
C VAL A 731 29.00 10.05 14.28
N ILE A 732 29.72 9.01 13.84
CA ILE A 732 30.67 8.26 14.66
C ILE A 732 32.10 8.54 14.16
N SER A 733 33.03 8.80 15.08
CA SER A 733 34.42 9.07 14.75
C SER A 733 35.04 7.91 13.96
N ASN A 734 35.74 8.24 12.89
CA ASN A 734 36.40 7.32 11.94
C ASN A 734 35.48 6.30 11.21
N MET A 735 34.16 6.47 11.30
CA MET A 735 33.23 5.72 10.49
C MET A 735 32.93 6.47 9.19
N PRO A 736 32.75 5.77 8.08
CA PRO A 736 32.32 6.40 6.83
C PRO A 736 30.97 7.10 7.03
N LEU A 737 30.87 8.31 6.54
CA LEU A 737 29.65 9.10 6.45
C LEU A 737 29.33 9.30 5.00
N THR A 738 28.16 8.84 4.57
CA THR A 738 27.71 9.00 3.19
C THR A 738 26.48 9.91 3.17
N TYR A 739 26.47 10.85 2.26
CA TYR A 739 25.32 11.72 1.99
C TYR A 739 25.23 12.05 0.51
N THR A 740 24.02 12.26 0.04
CA THR A 740 23.74 12.48 -1.39
C THR A 740 23.23 13.89 -1.63
N LEU A 741 23.87 14.60 -2.56
CA LEU A 741 23.34 15.79 -3.17
C LEU A 741 22.52 15.39 -4.39
N THR A 742 21.28 15.85 -4.46
CA THR A 742 20.44 15.64 -5.63
C THR A 742 20.17 16.98 -6.28
N LEU A 743 20.48 17.09 -7.56
CA LEU A 743 20.21 18.27 -8.39
C LEU A 743 19.20 17.88 -9.47
N ALA A 744 18.12 18.61 -9.54
CA ALA A 744 17.07 18.44 -10.55
C ALA A 744 16.81 19.75 -11.28
N ASN A 745 16.49 19.70 -12.56
CA ASN A 745 15.89 20.82 -13.27
C ASN A 745 14.38 20.58 -13.34
N GLN A 746 13.61 21.25 -12.50
CA GLN A 746 12.15 21.22 -12.47
C GLN A 746 11.52 22.27 -13.39
N GLY A 747 12.35 23.06 -14.07
CA GLY A 747 11.92 24.04 -15.05
C GLY A 747 11.50 23.41 -16.38
N THR A 748 11.00 24.27 -17.25
CA THR A 748 10.52 23.88 -18.59
C THR A 748 11.58 24.09 -19.68
N TYR A 749 12.77 24.56 -19.31
CA TYR A 749 13.89 24.83 -20.22
C TYR A 749 15.19 24.21 -19.74
N THR A 750 16.09 23.94 -20.66
CA THR A 750 17.42 23.38 -20.35
C THR A 750 18.25 24.42 -19.59
N ALA A 751 18.74 24.06 -18.41
CA ALA A 751 19.74 24.82 -17.70
C ALA A 751 21.12 24.55 -18.29
N THR A 752 21.81 25.61 -18.75
CA THR A 752 23.14 25.48 -19.37
C THR A 752 24.20 26.16 -18.49
N ALA A 753 25.45 25.77 -18.66
CA ALA A 753 26.58 26.28 -17.88
C ALA A 753 26.32 26.20 -16.36
N VAL A 754 25.78 25.10 -15.90
CA VAL A 754 25.43 24.87 -14.50
C VAL A 754 26.68 24.58 -13.67
N VAL A 755 26.81 25.27 -12.54
CA VAL A 755 27.90 25.07 -11.59
C VAL A 755 27.35 24.72 -10.23
N LEU A 756 27.70 23.54 -9.73
CA LEU A 756 27.38 23.08 -8.40
C LEU A 756 28.58 23.27 -7.47
N THR A 757 28.39 23.95 -6.36
CA THR A 757 29.46 24.22 -5.36
C THR A 757 29.06 23.61 -4.02
N HIS A 758 29.96 22.83 -3.43
CA HIS A 758 29.76 22.23 -2.11
C HIS A 758 31.00 22.50 -1.23
N THR A 759 30.77 23.05 -0.06
CA THR A 759 31.81 23.30 0.94
C THR A 759 31.76 22.17 1.98
N VAL A 760 32.82 21.36 2.02
CA VAL A 760 33.00 20.31 3.03
C VAL A 760 33.74 20.92 4.24
N PRO A 761 33.16 20.91 5.45
CA PRO A 761 33.81 21.38 6.66
C PRO A 761 35.12 20.65 6.97
N VAL A 762 36.09 21.33 7.53
CA VAL A 762 37.41 20.77 7.83
C VAL A 762 37.43 19.59 8.83
N LEU A 763 36.36 19.41 9.53
CA LEU A 763 36.16 18.24 10.43
C LEU A 763 35.79 16.93 9.68
N LEU A 764 35.45 17.01 8.40
CA LEU A 764 35.22 15.89 7.52
C LEU A 764 36.45 15.68 6.64
N VAL A 765 37.08 14.54 6.78
CA VAL A 765 38.36 14.21 6.11
C VAL A 765 38.15 13.19 5.01
N ASP A 766 39.12 13.13 4.11
CA ASP A 766 39.16 12.18 2.99
C ASP A 766 37.86 12.13 2.17
N PRO A 767 37.28 13.27 1.77
CA PRO A 767 36.04 13.26 1.02
C PRO A 767 36.26 12.67 -0.38
N MET A 768 35.53 11.61 -0.67
CA MET A 768 35.37 11.00 -2.01
C MET A 768 33.98 11.29 -2.54
N TRP A 769 33.82 11.26 -3.84
CA TRP A 769 32.53 11.49 -4.48
C TRP A 769 32.34 10.57 -5.68
N ASP A 770 31.07 10.26 -5.94
CA ASP A 770 30.60 9.55 -7.13
C ASP A 770 29.38 10.29 -7.71
N ALA A 771 29.27 10.36 -9.03
CA ALA A 771 28.20 11.09 -9.70
C ALA A 771 27.37 10.16 -10.57
N GLY A 772 26.04 10.28 -10.47
CA GLY A 772 25.09 9.46 -11.20
C GLY A 772 23.98 10.27 -11.88
N GLY A 773 23.17 9.58 -12.69
CA GLY A 773 22.06 10.20 -13.41
C GLY A 773 22.53 11.30 -14.37
N ALA A 774 21.83 12.41 -14.41
CA ALA A 774 22.18 13.56 -15.25
C ALA A 774 23.52 14.22 -14.88
N LEU A 775 24.11 13.91 -13.72
CA LEU A 775 25.41 14.41 -13.26
C LEU A 775 26.57 13.43 -13.53
N ALA A 776 26.34 12.28 -14.12
CA ALA A 776 27.37 11.24 -14.31
C ALA A 776 28.62 11.75 -15.11
N SER A 777 28.49 12.78 -15.92
CA SER A 777 29.60 13.42 -16.66
C SER A 777 30.04 14.76 -16.07
N ALA A 778 29.62 15.11 -14.85
CA ALA A 778 30.05 16.34 -14.18
C ALA A 778 31.57 16.31 -13.90
N VAL A 779 32.25 17.41 -14.17
CA VAL A 779 33.70 17.52 -13.99
C VAL A 779 33.99 18.32 -12.72
N ALA A 780 34.68 17.68 -11.76
CA ALA A 780 35.07 18.36 -10.53
C ALA A 780 36.34 19.22 -10.71
N ARG A 781 36.26 20.43 -10.16
CA ARG A 781 37.41 21.28 -9.92
C ARG A 781 37.67 21.30 -8.42
N LEU A 782 38.86 20.83 -8.01
CA LEU A 782 39.22 20.68 -6.59
C LEU A 782 39.86 21.96 -6.07
N GLY A 783 39.44 22.43 -4.90
CA GLY A 783 39.95 23.56 -4.14
C GLY A 783 39.56 23.40 -2.67
N SER A 784 39.42 24.51 -1.95
CA SER A 784 38.85 24.50 -0.59
C SER A 784 37.35 24.16 -0.55
N SER A 785 36.71 24.06 -1.73
CA SER A 785 35.35 23.62 -1.95
C SER A 785 35.35 22.74 -3.18
N PHE A 786 34.43 21.77 -3.23
CA PHE A 786 34.13 21.00 -4.44
C PHE A 786 33.30 21.87 -5.38
N VAL A 787 33.73 22.02 -6.59
CA VAL A 787 33.01 22.73 -7.65
C VAL A 787 32.90 21.81 -8.85
N TRP A 788 31.67 21.51 -9.25
CA TRP A 788 31.42 20.70 -10.44
C TRP A 788 30.87 21.57 -11.56
N ASP A 789 31.50 21.46 -12.72
CA ASP A 789 30.89 21.89 -13.98
C ASP A 789 29.90 20.80 -14.41
N VAL A 790 28.65 21.10 -14.33
CA VAL A 790 27.56 20.15 -14.58
C VAL A 790 27.19 20.22 -16.06
N PRO A 791 26.91 19.07 -16.72
CA PRO A 791 26.37 19.08 -18.08
C PRO A 791 25.08 19.89 -18.18
N ASP A 792 24.70 20.27 -19.40
CA ASP A 792 23.39 20.86 -19.62
C ASP A 792 22.30 19.96 -19.06
N LEU A 793 21.42 20.52 -18.23
CA LEU A 793 20.34 19.81 -17.58
C LEU A 793 19.02 20.13 -18.31
N PRO A 794 18.52 19.21 -19.15
CA PRO A 794 17.20 19.38 -19.73
C PRO A 794 16.12 19.35 -18.63
N PRO A 795 14.89 19.77 -18.94
CA PRO A 795 13.74 19.61 -18.06
C PRO A 795 13.62 18.18 -17.52
N ASP A 796 13.20 18.06 -16.28
CA ASP A 796 13.05 16.82 -15.53
C ASP A 796 14.35 15.99 -15.35
N ALA A 797 15.48 16.53 -15.79
CA ALA A 797 16.76 15.89 -15.53
C ALA A 797 17.06 15.86 -14.04
N VAL A 798 17.40 14.69 -13.54
CA VAL A 798 17.82 14.48 -12.15
C VAL A 798 19.18 13.79 -12.14
N GLY A 799 20.06 14.28 -11.29
CA GLY A 799 21.34 13.65 -11.07
C GLY A 799 21.76 13.77 -9.61
N THR A 800 22.67 12.89 -9.22
CA THR A 800 23.14 12.79 -7.84
C THR A 800 24.65 12.90 -7.76
N ILE A 801 25.16 13.44 -6.65
CA ILE A 801 26.53 13.29 -6.21
C ILE A 801 26.52 12.69 -4.82
N THR A 802 26.98 11.47 -4.71
CA THR A 802 27.14 10.79 -3.44
C THR A 802 28.52 11.10 -2.88
N MET A 803 28.55 11.70 -1.71
CA MET A 803 29.77 12.07 -0.99
C MET A 803 30.02 11.05 0.11
N THR A 804 31.22 10.49 0.16
CA THR A 804 31.68 9.64 1.25
C THR A 804 32.86 10.30 1.93
N THR A 805 32.81 10.44 3.26
CA THR A 805 33.84 11.11 4.07
C THR A 805 33.90 10.46 5.44
N ALA A 806 34.86 10.84 6.27
CA ALA A 806 34.93 10.40 7.66
C ALA A 806 35.06 11.61 8.60
N TYR A 807 34.55 11.46 9.81
CA TYR A 807 34.69 12.47 10.85
C TYR A 807 36.02 12.28 11.59
N ALA A 808 36.88 13.31 11.56
CA ALA A 808 38.26 13.22 12.04
C ALA A 808 38.45 13.34 13.54
N SER A 809 37.42 13.69 14.32
CA SER A 809 37.55 13.94 15.76
C SER A 809 37.19 12.71 16.59
N SER A 810 37.98 12.44 17.64
CA SER A 810 37.68 11.43 18.67
C SER A 810 36.68 11.93 19.72
N LEU A 811 36.25 13.19 19.63
CA LEU A 811 35.27 13.81 20.54
C LEU A 811 33.87 13.71 19.95
N LEU A 812 32.86 13.54 20.80
CA LEU A 812 31.47 13.66 20.41
C LEU A 812 31.20 15.07 19.87
N LEU A 813 30.36 15.18 18.83
CA LEU A 813 29.99 16.47 18.29
C LEU A 813 29.19 17.27 19.32
N ASP A 814 29.84 18.28 19.93
CA ASP A 814 29.16 19.21 20.83
C ASP A 814 28.31 20.25 20.08
N GLN A 815 28.56 20.42 18.79
CA GLN A 815 27.84 21.31 17.88
C GLN A 815 27.59 20.61 16.56
N PRO A 816 26.41 20.79 15.95
CA PRO A 816 26.13 20.20 14.66
C PRO A 816 27.04 20.78 13.58
N ILE A 817 27.54 19.94 12.72
CA ILE A 817 28.22 20.33 11.49
C ILE A 817 27.17 20.67 10.44
N ALA A 818 27.16 21.88 9.92
CA ALA A 818 26.30 22.27 8.81
C ALA A 818 27.04 22.10 7.47
N LEU A 819 26.51 21.20 6.62
CA LEU A 819 26.89 21.09 5.22
C LEU A 819 26.07 22.04 4.39
N ARG A 820 26.69 22.69 3.40
CA ARG A 820 26.01 23.59 2.47
C ARG A 820 26.46 23.30 1.04
N ALA A 821 25.50 23.25 0.13
CA ALA A 821 25.76 23.26 -1.29
C ALA A 821 24.88 24.30 -1.99
N THR A 822 25.39 24.84 -3.10
CA THR A 822 24.70 25.85 -3.92
C THR A 822 24.86 25.49 -5.39
N VAL A 823 23.83 25.74 -6.17
CA VAL A 823 23.88 25.62 -7.64
C VAL A 823 23.64 26.99 -8.29
N TYR A 824 24.23 27.18 -9.44
CA TYR A 824 24.11 28.42 -10.22
C TYR A 824 24.06 28.08 -11.71
N THR A 825 23.26 28.83 -12.45
CA THR A 825 23.30 28.90 -13.92
C THR A 825 23.19 30.38 -14.34
N PRO A 826 23.80 30.80 -15.45
CA PRO A 826 23.63 32.15 -15.97
C PRO A 826 22.28 32.37 -16.63
N VAL A 827 21.52 31.31 -16.88
CA VAL A 827 20.14 31.37 -17.43
C VAL A 827 19.20 31.84 -16.33
N THR A 828 18.27 32.73 -16.65
CA THR A 828 17.24 33.16 -15.69
C THR A 828 16.43 31.97 -15.24
N GLU A 829 16.36 31.74 -13.96
CA GLU A 829 15.64 30.61 -13.34
C GLU A 829 14.26 31.01 -12.82
N ALA A 830 13.36 30.03 -12.72
CA ALA A 830 12.03 30.21 -12.15
C ALA A 830 12.09 30.53 -10.64
N ASN A 831 12.99 29.88 -9.91
CA ASN A 831 13.11 30.02 -8.46
C ASN A 831 14.57 29.89 -8.02
N LEU A 832 15.12 30.93 -7.45
CA LEU A 832 16.49 30.94 -6.92
C LEU A 832 16.57 30.49 -5.44
N ALA A 833 15.45 30.37 -4.74
CA ALA A 833 15.44 30.02 -3.32
C ALA A 833 15.77 28.54 -3.08
N ASN A 834 15.51 27.68 -4.06
CA ASN A 834 15.77 26.24 -4.03
C ASN A 834 17.17 25.84 -4.55
N ASN A 835 18.00 26.83 -4.91
CA ASN A 835 19.38 26.62 -5.38
C ASN A 835 20.38 26.39 -4.24
N THR A 836 19.93 26.32 -3.01
CA THR A 836 20.81 26.09 -1.84
C THR A 836 20.24 24.97 -0.99
N ALA A 837 21.06 23.96 -0.72
CA ALA A 837 20.76 22.87 0.19
C ALA A 837 21.61 22.93 1.46
N TRP A 838 21.02 22.53 2.56
CA TRP A 838 21.65 22.42 3.87
C TRP A 838 21.41 21.04 4.46
N LEU A 839 22.42 20.48 5.12
CA LEU A 839 22.32 19.27 5.90
C LEU A 839 23.07 19.47 7.23
N ALA A 840 22.38 19.24 8.34
CA ALA A 840 23.00 19.26 9.67
C ALA A 840 23.35 17.83 10.09
N LEU A 841 24.59 17.63 10.53
CA LEU A 841 25.10 16.37 11.07
C LEU A 841 25.27 16.49 12.57
N GLY A 842 24.79 15.54 13.37
CA GLY A 842 24.91 15.50 14.84
C GLY A 842 23.55 15.66 15.55
N GLU A 843 23.46 15.26 16.82
CA GLU A 843 22.24 15.38 17.61
C GLU A 843 21.99 16.84 18.04
N TRP A 844 20.80 17.34 17.68
CA TRP A 844 20.25 18.55 18.29
C TRP A 844 19.66 18.21 19.65
N ARG A 845 20.27 18.63 20.74
CA ARG A 845 19.52 18.82 21.98
C ARG A 845 18.48 19.90 21.73
N LYS A 846 17.22 19.51 21.69
CA LYS A 846 16.00 20.29 21.49
C LYS A 846 16.21 21.82 21.51
N VAL A 847 16.45 22.42 20.37
CA VAL A 847 16.16 23.82 20.11
C VAL A 847 15.09 23.82 19.03
N PHE A 848 13.91 24.34 19.34
CA PHE A 848 12.84 24.56 18.39
C PHE A 848 13.35 25.50 17.28
N LEU A 849 13.64 24.95 16.11
CA LEU A 849 13.70 25.72 14.88
C LEU A 849 12.40 25.52 14.12
N PRO A 850 11.85 26.58 13.49
CA PRO A 850 10.63 26.44 12.72
C PRO A 850 10.82 25.43 11.60
N LEU A 851 9.84 24.60 11.47
CA LEU A 851 9.69 23.58 10.42
C LEU A 851 9.87 24.25 9.05
N VAL A 852 10.97 24.00 8.38
CA VAL A 852 11.05 24.30 6.96
C VAL A 852 10.22 23.24 6.26
N MET A 853 9.01 23.63 5.84
CA MET A 853 8.12 22.76 5.08
C MET A 853 8.83 22.33 3.79
N ARG A 854 8.90 21.05 3.58
CA ARG A 854 9.27 20.46 2.30
C ARG A 854 8.16 20.80 1.30
N HIS A 855 8.49 21.53 0.29
CA HIS A 855 7.67 21.61 -0.91
C HIS A 855 8.13 20.48 -1.84
N TYR A 856 7.22 19.58 -2.14
CA TYR A 856 7.33 18.63 -3.24
C TYR A 856 6.82 19.30 -4.52
#